data_55af1216249b2d42cbbaf3a8a91d73d2
#
_entry.id   55af1216249b2d42cbbaf3a8a91d73d2
#
_cell.length_a   1.000
_cell.length_b   1.000
_cell.length_c   1.000
_cell.angle_alpha   90.00
_cell.angle_beta   90.00
_cell.angle_gamma   90.00
#
_symmetry.space_group_name_H-M   'P 1'
#
loop_
_entity.id
_entity.type
_entity.pdbx_description
1 polymer ?
#
loop_
_entity_poly.entity_id
_entity_poly.type
_entity_poly.pdbx_seq_one_letter_code
_entity_poly.pdbx_strand_id
1 'polypeptide(L)'
;MKKFYHFLLAAAAMLCMSVSANATGWPANYQGVMLQGFYWDSYTDTNWSNLESKADEYSQYFSLIWVPNSAKAEGSKSMGYHPVYWFTNHNSSFGTEAALRKMIATYKAKGVGIIADVVINHRSGVSNWTNFPTETWNGKTYKIGPEGICRNDEVNGVSGQAQPTGANDTGEGWSGSRDLDHTNANVQANCKDYVKCLLTDFGYAGVRYDFVKGYSAYYTKMYNQANNVQFSVGEYWDGSYDAVKYWIDGTGKESAAFDFPFKYQVNKAFANNNMTELCWKANGTTNQPAGMIHCGYAQHAVTFIDNHDTYRDGSKFTGDVVAANAFMLLSPGTPCVFLPHYKAYKSQIQTLINIRNACGIHNCSKVTVLKSAQNIYMAEIEGTKGKAVVKIGSSMESPSGYTNSDIKATGNNYCVWSKVGVTPGPDPQPSELKFFADLNGAGAWTASALTGGKYTFTVTKESYFTFTTDGDWSGAWRPVSPNAGKDYLISANGTVQAIASGSDGCFKITAPGTYTVTPNASANSFTISGFGGDDPTPVPGDDLYIIGYVDGKDFSNTDYGIKQSSQTGKVYKWNSVLVGDAGAGLGYFNIATIIGQTGTSEDWDNFINNGIRYGAATKDAPLSVTTPADVKAYIPDVDCSACRSWAVEPGTYAVTLDLGAMKISLSGASGIEDVEINDNAPAVYYNFQGVRVDNPEGGMFIEVRGNKARKVVK
;
A
#
# COMPACT_ATOMS: atom_id res chain seq x y z
N MET A 1 10.53 -29.69 3.55
CA MET A 1 9.16 -29.19 3.78
C MET A 1 8.83 -27.88 3.05
N LYS A 2 9.75 -26.93 2.81
CA LYS A 2 9.46 -25.68 2.06
C LYS A 2 9.15 -25.85 0.57
N LYS A 3 9.58 -26.93 -0.09
CA LYS A 3 9.31 -27.20 -1.51
C LYS A 3 7.91 -27.79 -1.78
N PHE A 4 7.23 -28.32 -0.76
CA PHE A 4 5.89 -28.90 -0.90
C PHE A 4 4.76 -27.86 -0.88
N TYR A 5 4.99 -26.70 -0.21
CA TYR A 5 4.01 -25.61 -0.13
C TYR A 5 3.85 -24.84 -1.44
N HIS A 6 4.90 -24.73 -2.25
CA HIS A 6 4.80 -24.05 -3.55
C HIS A 6 4.05 -24.86 -4.60
N PHE A 7 4.03 -26.19 -4.49
CA PHE A 7 3.26 -27.06 -5.39
C PHE A 7 1.76 -27.06 -5.07
N LEU A 8 1.38 -26.87 -3.81
CA LEU A 8 -0.02 -26.77 -3.39
C LEU A 8 -0.65 -25.43 -3.73
N LEU A 9 0.10 -24.32 -3.73
CA LEU A 9 -0.37 -23.00 -4.16
C LEU A 9 -0.56 -22.95 -5.70
N ALA A 10 0.33 -23.57 -6.48
CA ALA A 10 0.17 -23.68 -7.93
C ALA A 10 -1.02 -24.58 -8.33
N ALA A 11 -1.30 -25.64 -7.56
CA ALA A 11 -2.46 -26.51 -7.79
C ALA A 11 -3.79 -25.83 -7.41
N ALA A 12 -3.80 -24.93 -6.40
CA ALA A 12 -4.98 -24.14 -6.04
C ALA A 12 -5.32 -23.08 -7.07
N ALA A 13 -4.30 -22.48 -7.72
CA ALA A 13 -4.50 -21.53 -8.82
C ALA A 13 -5.05 -22.22 -10.10
N MET A 14 -4.69 -23.48 -10.35
CA MET A 14 -5.23 -24.25 -11.48
C MET A 14 -6.68 -24.72 -11.27
N LEU A 15 -7.19 -24.73 -10.04
CA LEU A 15 -8.57 -25.19 -9.75
C LEU A 15 -9.64 -24.10 -10.01
N CYS A 16 -9.24 -22.85 -10.25
CA CYS A 16 -10.19 -21.77 -10.57
C CYS A 16 -10.49 -21.63 -12.07
N MET A 17 -9.88 -22.43 -12.95
CA MET A 17 -10.16 -22.41 -14.40
C MET A 17 -11.06 -23.56 -14.88
N SER A 18 -11.86 -24.19 -14.03
CA SER A 18 -12.95 -25.03 -14.51
C SER A 18 -14.14 -24.15 -14.93
N VAL A 19 -13.92 -23.29 -15.92
CA VAL A 19 -15.00 -22.66 -16.67
C VAL A 19 -15.56 -23.73 -17.61
N SER A 20 -16.83 -24.02 -17.48
CA SER A 20 -17.55 -24.92 -18.39
C SER A 20 -17.23 -24.54 -19.86
N ALA A 21 -16.88 -25.52 -20.66
CA ALA A 21 -16.26 -25.41 -21.97
C ALA A 21 -17.14 -24.74 -23.08
N ASN A 22 -18.22 -24.02 -22.77
CA ASN A 22 -19.16 -23.48 -23.77
C ASN A 22 -19.71 -22.07 -23.49
N ALA A 23 -19.11 -21.25 -22.64
CA ALA A 23 -19.59 -19.88 -22.42
C ALA A 23 -18.74 -18.89 -23.23
N THR A 24 -19.31 -18.31 -24.29
CA THR A 24 -18.79 -17.13 -24.96
C THR A 24 -19.08 -15.87 -24.14
N GLY A 25 -18.28 -14.84 -24.28
CA GLY A 25 -18.49 -13.54 -23.62
C GLY A 25 -17.71 -13.39 -22.31
N TRP A 26 -18.37 -12.94 -21.25
CA TRP A 26 -17.73 -12.75 -19.95
C TRP A 26 -18.24 -13.75 -18.91
N PRO A 27 -17.36 -14.53 -18.26
CA PRO A 27 -17.82 -15.62 -17.37
C PRO A 27 -18.53 -15.07 -16.14
N ALA A 28 -19.62 -15.75 -15.72
CA ALA A 28 -20.31 -15.49 -14.48
C ALA A 28 -19.45 -15.89 -13.26
N ASN A 29 -19.65 -15.22 -12.13
CA ASN A 29 -18.95 -15.48 -10.88
C ASN A 29 -17.41 -15.34 -10.98
N TYR A 30 -16.96 -14.54 -11.93
CA TYR A 30 -15.54 -14.27 -12.12
C TYR A 30 -15.01 -13.38 -10.96
N GLN A 31 -14.05 -13.90 -10.22
CA GLN A 31 -13.48 -13.22 -9.03
C GLN A 31 -12.29 -12.30 -9.39
N GLY A 32 -11.73 -12.46 -10.59
CA GLY A 32 -10.49 -11.79 -10.99
C GLY A 32 -10.60 -10.28 -11.09
N VAL A 33 -9.44 -9.65 -11.04
CA VAL A 33 -9.24 -8.21 -11.28
C VAL A 33 -8.41 -8.06 -12.55
N MET A 34 -8.80 -7.14 -13.42
CA MET A 34 -8.06 -6.78 -14.61
C MET A 34 -7.16 -5.56 -14.33
N LEU A 35 -5.97 -5.55 -14.90
CA LEU A 35 -5.11 -4.37 -14.99
C LEU A 35 -5.18 -3.83 -16.43
N GLN A 36 -5.46 -2.55 -16.61
CA GLN A 36 -5.05 -1.88 -17.84
C GLN A 36 -3.56 -1.60 -17.75
N GLY A 37 -2.75 -2.40 -18.43
CA GLY A 37 -1.28 -2.43 -18.30
C GLY A 37 -0.55 -1.32 -19.04
N PHE A 38 -1.25 -0.24 -19.45
CA PHE A 38 -0.68 0.86 -20.23
C PHE A 38 -1.46 2.16 -20.02
N TYR A 39 -0.88 3.26 -20.47
CA TYR A 39 -1.51 4.57 -20.57
C TYR A 39 -1.03 5.26 -21.86
N TRP A 40 -1.61 6.40 -22.20
CA TRP A 40 -1.30 7.09 -23.47
C TRP A 40 0.20 7.47 -23.52
N ASP A 41 0.85 7.20 -24.65
CA ASP A 41 2.28 7.41 -24.92
C ASP A 41 3.27 6.64 -24.01
N SER A 42 2.80 5.58 -23.36
CA SER A 42 3.63 4.77 -22.43
C SER A 42 4.63 3.81 -23.11
N TYR A 43 5.05 4.08 -24.34
CA TYR A 43 5.86 3.19 -25.18
C TYR A 43 7.14 2.67 -24.53
N THR A 44 7.81 3.50 -23.75
CA THR A 44 9.04 3.12 -23.02
C THR A 44 8.76 2.43 -21.70
N ASP A 45 7.74 2.88 -21.00
CA ASP A 45 7.40 2.39 -19.66
C ASP A 45 6.67 1.03 -19.71
N THR A 46 5.81 0.83 -20.71
CA THR A 46 4.96 -0.35 -20.82
C THR A 46 5.21 -1.17 -22.09
N ASN A 47 6.44 -1.10 -22.63
CA ASN A 47 6.84 -2.02 -23.70
C ASN A 47 6.75 -3.48 -23.21
N TRP A 48 6.72 -4.40 -24.18
CA TRP A 48 6.50 -5.83 -23.89
C TRP A 48 7.50 -6.39 -22.89
N SER A 49 8.77 -6.00 -22.97
CA SER A 49 9.82 -6.46 -22.05
C SER A 49 9.64 -5.90 -20.64
N ASN A 50 9.23 -4.64 -20.51
CA ASN A 50 8.97 -4.03 -19.22
C ASN A 50 7.74 -4.65 -18.56
N LEU A 51 6.65 -4.88 -19.31
CA LEU A 51 5.49 -5.60 -18.81
C LEU A 51 5.86 -7.03 -18.39
N GLU A 52 6.66 -7.74 -19.18
CA GLU A 52 7.15 -9.07 -18.82
C GLU A 52 7.93 -9.06 -17.50
N SER A 53 8.80 -8.08 -17.30
CA SER A 53 9.60 -7.95 -16.07
C SER A 53 8.76 -7.78 -14.79
N LYS A 54 7.52 -7.34 -14.93
CA LYS A 54 6.56 -7.17 -13.83
C LYS A 54 5.68 -8.40 -13.58
N ALA A 55 5.89 -9.50 -14.30
CA ALA A 55 5.01 -10.66 -14.24
C ALA A 55 4.95 -11.30 -12.85
N ASP A 56 6.05 -11.31 -12.09
CA ASP A 56 6.07 -11.84 -10.71
C ASP A 56 5.22 -11.00 -9.75
N GLU A 57 5.21 -9.70 -9.93
CA GLU A 57 4.41 -8.78 -9.14
C GLU A 57 2.94 -8.82 -9.56
N TYR A 58 2.66 -8.57 -10.85
CA TYR A 58 1.29 -8.40 -11.31
C TYR A 58 0.46 -9.69 -11.21
N SER A 59 1.07 -10.86 -11.37
CA SER A 59 0.37 -12.15 -11.22
C SER A 59 -0.14 -12.44 -9.82
N GLN A 60 0.33 -11.72 -8.80
CA GLN A 60 -0.17 -11.88 -7.43
C GLN A 60 -1.52 -11.19 -7.22
N TYR A 61 -1.84 -10.19 -8.05
CA TYR A 61 -3.01 -9.33 -7.85
C TYR A 61 -3.99 -9.35 -9.02
N PHE A 62 -3.48 -9.51 -10.24
CA PHE A 62 -4.29 -9.42 -11.46
C PHE A 62 -4.35 -10.77 -12.15
N SER A 63 -5.55 -11.12 -12.59
CA SER A 63 -5.82 -12.34 -13.36
C SER A 63 -5.94 -12.08 -14.86
N LEU A 64 -6.14 -10.81 -15.23
CA LEU A 64 -6.17 -10.34 -16.62
C LEU A 64 -5.35 -9.06 -16.74
N ILE A 65 -4.66 -8.88 -17.86
CA ILE A 65 -3.97 -7.63 -18.21
C ILE A 65 -4.37 -7.24 -19.63
N TRP A 66 -5.03 -6.07 -19.77
CA TRP A 66 -5.30 -5.47 -21.05
C TRP A 66 -4.07 -4.68 -21.50
N VAL A 67 -3.62 -4.96 -22.73
CA VAL A 67 -2.42 -4.36 -23.34
C VAL A 67 -2.81 -3.62 -24.64
N PRO A 68 -1.97 -2.67 -25.10
CA PRO A 68 -2.24 -1.95 -26.35
C PRO A 68 -2.36 -2.88 -27.55
N ASN A 69 -2.98 -2.38 -28.63
CA ASN A 69 -3.02 -3.10 -29.91
C ASN A 69 -1.58 -3.44 -30.35
N SER A 70 -1.36 -4.71 -30.63
CA SER A 70 -0.04 -5.23 -31.01
C SER A 70 0.24 -5.14 -32.52
N ALA A 71 -0.79 -4.95 -33.31
CA ALA A 71 -0.63 -4.85 -34.78
C ALA A 71 0.17 -3.60 -35.18
N LYS A 72 1.00 -3.70 -36.22
CA LYS A 72 1.73 -2.54 -36.75
C LYS A 72 0.73 -1.52 -37.28
N ALA A 73 0.73 -0.36 -36.69
CA ALA A 73 -0.12 0.77 -36.99
C ALA A 73 0.63 1.84 -37.82
N GLU A 74 -0.10 2.81 -38.29
CA GLU A 74 0.43 3.97 -39.01
C GLU A 74 1.39 4.79 -38.11
N GLY A 75 2.38 5.40 -38.75
CA GLY A 75 3.36 6.25 -38.09
C GLY A 75 4.50 5.50 -37.43
N SER A 76 5.50 6.27 -36.97
CA SER A 76 6.71 5.75 -36.30
C SER A 76 6.48 5.43 -34.81
N LYS A 77 5.58 6.20 -34.16
CA LYS A 77 5.08 5.97 -32.81
C LYS A 77 3.56 6.02 -32.84
N SER A 78 2.90 4.98 -32.34
CA SER A 78 1.45 4.86 -32.36
C SER A 78 0.97 4.01 -31.21
N MET A 79 -0.15 4.37 -30.60
CA MET A 79 -0.87 3.53 -29.62
C MET A 79 -1.49 2.28 -30.24
N GLY A 80 -1.58 2.22 -31.58
CA GLY A 80 -2.13 1.07 -32.28
C GLY A 80 -3.54 1.29 -32.87
N TYR A 81 -4.16 2.45 -32.65
CA TYR A 81 -5.57 2.71 -33.06
C TYR A 81 -5.73 3.08 -34.53
N HIS A 82 -4.66 3.07 -35.33
CA HIS A 82 -4.67 3.19 -36.80
C HIS A 82 -3.98 1.95 -37.39
N PRO A 83 -4.53 0.72 -37.24
CA PRO A 83 -3.85 -0.51 -37.66
C PRO A 83 -3.70 -0.58 -39.18
N VAL A 84 -2.49 -0.92 -39.63
CA VAL A 84 -2.18 -1.17 -41.03
C VAL A 84 -2.13 -2.67 -41.30
N TYR A 85 -1.53 -3.44 -40.45
CA TYR A 85 -1.41 -4.90 -40.54
C TYR A 85 -2.25 -5.58 -39.47
N TRP A 86 -2.81 -6.74 -39.79
CA TRP A 86 -3.57 -7.55 -38.84
C TRP A 86 -2.94 -8.91 -38.56
N PHE A 87 -2.22 -9.49 -39.52
CA PHE A 87 -1.74 -10.88 -39.43
C PHE A 87 -0.22 -11.00 -39.47
N THR A 88 0.46 -10.20 -40.26
CA THR A 88 1.85 -10.46 -40.69
C THR A 88 2.87 -9.56 -40.01
N ASN A 89 2.46 -8.52 -39.31
CA ASN A 89 3.37 -7.57 -38.68
C ASN A 89 2.84 -7.08 -37.34
N HIS A 90 3.42 -7.59 -36.27
CA HIS A 90 3.16 -7.19 -34.88
C HIS A 90 4.38 -6.48 -34.24
N ASN A 91 5.27 -5.88 -35.04
CA ASN A 91 6.30 -4.98 -34.54
C ASN A 91 5.69 -3.58 -34.34
N SER A 92 5.24 -3.32 -33.15
CA SER A 92 4.56 -2.08 -32.76
C SER A 92 5.48 -1.10 -32.02
N SER A 93 4.96 0.05 -31.64
CA SER A 93 5.67 1.00 -30.78
C SER A 93 6.00 0.44 -29.38
N PHE A 94 5.34 -0.63 -28.98
CA PHE A 94 5.55 -1.30 -27.69
C PHE A 94 6.59 -2.45 -27.75
N GLY A 95 7.15 -2.75 -28.93
CA GLY A 95 8.20 -3.72 -29.09
C GLY A 95 7.98 -4.70 -30.25
N THR A 96 8.89 -5.66 -30.35
CA THR A 96 8.86 -6.69 -31.41
C THR A 96 7.82 -7.76 -31.10
N GLU A 97 7.36 -8.45 -32.16
CA GLU A 97 6.48 -9.61 -32.01
C GLU A 97 7.08 -10.71 -31.12
N ALA A 98 8.38 -10.94 -31.22
CA ALA A 98 9.07 -11.92 -30.36
C ALA A 98 8.97 -11.56 -28.87
N ALA A 99 9.14 -10.28 -28.51
CA ALA A 99 8.98 -9.81 -27.15
C ALA A 99 7.50 -9.90 -26.67
N LEU A 100 6.55 -9.60 -27.55
CA LEU A 100 5.11 -9.76 -27.29
C LEU A 100 4.77 -11.22 -26.96
N ARG A 101 5.17 -12.17 -27.81
CA ARG A 101 4.92 -13.60 -27.61
C ARG A 101 5.55 -14.12 -26.30
N LYS A 102 6.76 -13.66 -25.99
CA LYS A 102 7.42 -14.00 -24.73
C LYS A 102 6.66 -13.47 -23.54
N MET A 103 6.23 -12.22 -23.55
CA MET A 103 5.42 -11.58 -22.51
C MET A 103 4.11 -12.36 -22.28
N ILE A 104 3.37 -12.67 -23.33
CA ILE A 104 2.13 -13.46 -23.24
C ILE A 104 2.39 -14.84 -22.61
N ALA A 105 3.43 -15.55 -23.07
CA ALA A 105 3.78 -16.87 -22.54
C ALA A 105 4.19 -16.80 -21.06
N THR A 106 4.95 -15.77 -20.65
CA THR A 106 5.36 -15.58 -19.25
C THR A 106 4.16 -15.36 -18.33
N TYR A 107 3.21 -14.51 -18.71
CA TYR A 107 1.99 -14.29 -17.93
C TYR A 107 1.08 -15.53 -17.92
N LYS A 108 0.91 -16.19 -19.05
CA LYS A 108 0.13 -17.45 -19.14
C LYS A 108 0.68 -18.52 -18.21
N ALA A 109 2.01 -18.67 -18.13
CA ALA A 109 2.66 -19.61 -17.20
C ALA A 109 2.39 -19.30 -15.72
N LYS A 110 2.00 -18.06 -15.41
CA LYS A 110 1.61 -17.60 -14.06
C LYS A 110 0.08 -17.57 -13.84
N GLY A 111 -0.70 -18.08 -14.81
CA GLY A 111 -2.15 -18.10 -14.73
C GLY A 111 -2.84 -16.77 -15.01
N VAL A 112 -2.13 -15.81 -15.63
CA VAL A 112 -2.67 -14.50 -16.00
C VAL A 112 -2.97 -14.46 -17.49
N GLY A 113 -4.19 -14.08 -17.84
CA GLY A 113 -4.63 -13.90 -19.22
C GLY A 113 -4.29 -12.50 -19.74
N ILE A 114 -3.75 -12.42 -20.96
CA ILE A 114 -3.55 -11.14 -21.65
C ILE A 114 -4.75 -10.87 -22.56
N ILE A 115 -5.32 -9.66 -22.48
CA ILE A 115 -6.44 -9.20 -23.29
C ILE A 115 -5.88 -8.34 -24.44
N ALA A 116 -6.15 -8.77 -25.66
CA ALA A 116 -5.77 -8.03 -26.86
C ALA A 116 -6.66 -6.80 -27.05
N ASP A 117 -6.09 -5.67 -27.43
CA ASP A 117 -6.84 -4.54 -27.97
C ASP A 117 -7.07 -4.76 -29.46
N VAL A 118 -8.32 -4.81 -29.89
CA VAL A 118 -8.75 -5.23 -31.23
C VAL A 118 -9.47 -4.09 -31.93
N VAL A 119 -8.78 -3.49 -32.89
CA VAL A 119 -9.30 -2.41 -33.71
C VAL A 119 -9.79 -2.98 -35.06
N ILE A 120 -11.09 -3.16 -35.21
CA ILE A 120 -11.71 -3.71 -36.40
C ILE A 120 -12.82 -2.82 -36.99
N ASN A 121 -13.18 -1.74 -36.31
CA ASN A 121 -14.08 -0.75 -36.88
C ASN A 121 -13.48 -0.15 -38.13
N HIS A 122 -12.19 0.15 -38.11
CA HIS A 122 -11.50 0.88 -39.15
C HIS A 122 -10.09 0.34 -39.41
N ARG A 123 -9.49 0.76 -40.51
CA ARG A 123 -8.12 0.36 -40.90
C ARG A 123 -7.43 1.48 -41.70
N SER A 124 -6.09 1.59 -41.55
CA SER A 124 -5.25 2.51 -42.33
C SER A 124 -4.52 1.79 -43.47
N GLY A 125 -4.27 2.51 -44.55
CA GLY A 125 -3.48 2.01 -45.67
C GLY A 125 -1.97 2.11 -45.42
N VAL A 126 -1.17 1.46 -46.27
CA VAL A 126 0.30 1.44 -46.20
C VAL A 126 0.93 2.80 -46.52
N SER A 127 0.45 3.44 -47.63
CA SER A 127 1.02 4.68 -48.15
C SER A 127 -0.03 5.68 -48.59
N ASN A 128 -1.28 5.27 -48.64
CA ASN A 128 -2.44 6.14 -48.83
C ASN A 128 -3.62 5.60 -48.00
N TRP A 129 -4.76 6.24 -48.09
CA TRP A 129 -5.90 5.95 -47.22
C TRP A 129 -6.50 4.56 -47.41
N THR A 130 -6.45 4.01 -48.65
CA THR A 130 -7.24 2.83 -49.06
C THR A 130 -6.40 1.63 -49.47
N ASN A 131 -5.08 1.74 -49.56
CA ASN A 131 -4.21 0.64 -49.97
C ASN A 131 -3.83 -0.29 -48.80
N PHE A 132 -4.80 -0.97 -48.24
CA PHE A 132 -4.57 -1.97 -47.22
C PHE A 132 -3.62 -3.07 -47.71
N PRO A 133 -2.68 -3.55 -46.90
CA PRO A 133 -1.76 -4.60 -47.34
C PRO A 133 -2.51 -5.91 -47.59
N THR A 134 -2.03 -6.66 -48.60
CA THR A 134 -2.40 -8.07 -48.76
C THR A 134 -1.56 -8.88 -47.81
N GLU A 135 -2.20 -9.66 -46.93
CA GLU A 135 -1.55 -10.45 -45.92
C GLU A 135 -1.83 -11.94 -46.13
N THR A 136 -0.95 -12.80 -45.61
CA THR A 136 -1.15 -14.27 -45.67
C THR A 136 -0.94 -14.83 -44.25
N TRP A 137 -1.94 -15.54 -43.76
CA TRP A 137 -1.86 -16.22 -42.46
C TRP A 137 -2.51 -17.60 -42.60
N ASN A 138 -1.88 -18.62 -42.05
CA ASN A 138 -2.31 -20.02 -42.09
C ASN A 138 -2.71 -20.51 -43.50
N GLY A 139 -1.90 -20.14 -44.50
CA GLY A 139 -2.11 -20.54 -45.92
C GLY A 139 -3.26 -19.83 -46.65
N LYS A 140 -3.96 -18.89 -45.98
CA LYS A 140 -5.03 -18.10 -46.56
C LYS A 140 -4.58 -16.66 -46.81
N THR A 141 -4.96 -16.08 -47.95
CA THR A 141 -4.69 -14.69 -48.29
C THR A 141 -5.86 -13.79 -47.87
N TYR A 142 -5.54 -12.67 -47.24
CA TYR A 142 -6.45 -11.67 -46.71
C TYR A 142 -6.22 -10.35 -47.45
N LYS A 143 -7.26 -9.83 -48.04
CA LYS A 143 -7.24 -8.55 -48.74
C LYS A 143 -8.62 -7.89 -48.63
N ILE A 144 -8.64 -6.62 -48.24
CA ILE A 144 -9.83 -5.79 -48.26
C ILE A 144 -9.58 -4.67 -49.28
N GLY A 145 -10.50 -4.50 -50.23
CA GLY A 145 -10.47 -3.44 -51.22
C GLY A 145 -11.55 -2.39 -50.92
N PRO A 146 -11.81 -1.48 -51.87
CA PRO A 146 -12.83 -0.43 -51.74
C PRO A 146 -14.23 -0.95 -51.43
N GLU A 147 -14.53 -2.20 -51.80
CA GLU A 147 -15.80 -2.89 -51.54
C GLU A 147 -15.99 -3.26 -50.06
N GLY A 148 -14.94 -3.22 -49.28
CA GLY A 148 -14.97 -3.43 -47.85
C GLY A 148 -14.90 -2.14 -47.02
N ILE A 149 -14.89 -0.97 -47.66
CA ILE A 149 -14.90 0.34 -47.01
C ILE A 149 -16.32 0.91 -47.09
N CYS A 150 -16.80 1.45 -45.97
CA CYS A 150 -18.13 2.05 -45.88
C CYS A 150 -18.30 3.20 -46.91
N ARG A 151 -19.44 3.22 -47.62
CA ARG A 151 -19.71 4.22 -48.66
C ARG A 151 -19.79 5.64 -48.11
N ASN A 152 -20.18 5.80 -46.86
CA ASN A 152 -20.25 7.09 -46.15
C ASN A 152 -18.96 7.45 -45.41
N ASP A 153 -17.87 6.66 -45.58
CA ASP A 153 -16.54 7.02 -45.08
C ASP A 153 -16.07 8.34 -45.73
N GLU A 154 -15.28 9.14 -45.00
CA GLU A 154 -14.80 10.44 -45.48
C GLU A 154 -13.86 10.37 -46.68
N VAL A 155 -13.38 9.19 -47.08
CA VAL A 155 -12.61 9.00 -48.32
C VAL A 155 -13.50 9.16 -49.56
N ASN A 156 -14.81 9.11 -49.37
CA ASN A 156 -15.73 9.33 -50.50
C ASN A 156 -15.57 10.74 -51.06
N GLY A 157 -15.24 10.82 -52.36
CA GLY A 157 -14.97 12.08 -53.06
C GLY A 157 -13.54 12.62 -52.87
N VAL A 158 -12.67 11.97 -52.12
CA VAL A 158 -11.26 12.39 -51.96
C VAL A 158 -10.48 12.05 -53.22
N SER A 159 -9.91 13.08 -53.87
CA SER A 159 -9.14 12.92 -55.12
C SER A 159 -7.86 12.08 -54.86
N GLY A 160 -7.55 11.18 -55.81
CA GLY A 160 -6.36 10.32 -55.72
C GLY A 160 -6.50 9.10 -54.80
N GLN A 161 -7.65 8.92 -54.15
CA GLN A 161 -7.99 7.74 -53.39
C GLN A 161 -8.95 6.81 -54.12
N ALA A 162 -8.83 5.49 -53.87
CA ALA A 162 -9.84 4.56 -54.35
C ALA A 162 -11.18 4.84 -53.64
N GLN A 163 -12.26 4.96 -54.43
CA GLN A 163 -13.56 5.32 -53.87
C GLN A 163 -14.25 4.14 -53.21
N PRO A 164 -14.85 4.31 -52.01
CA PRO A 164 -15.52 3.25 -51.29
C PRO A 164 -16.79 2.78 -52.06
N THR A 165 -17.00 1.47 -52.11
CA THR A 165 -18.17 0.86 -52.76
C THR A 165 -18.96 -0.08 -51.83
N GLY A 166 -18.59 -0.19 -50.57
CA GLY A 166 -19.31 -0.93 -49.55
C GLY A 166 -20.71 -0.39 -49.23
N ALA A 167 -21.41 -0.98 -48.31
CA ALA A 167 -22.64 -0.43 -47.75
C ALA A 167 -22.33 0.80 -46.87
N ASN A 168 -23.37 1.51 -46.42
CA ASN A 168 -23.19 2.51 -45.40
C ASN A 168 -22.82 1.84 -44.05
N ASP A 169 -22.14 2.61 -43.24
CA ASP A 169 -21.81 2.20 -41.89
C ASP A 169 -23.05 1.75 -41.09
N THR A 170 -22.88 0.77 -40.21
CA THR A 170 -23.95 0.24 -39.36
C THR A 170 -23.96 0.86 -37.96
N GLY A 171 -23.07 1.79 -37.70
CA GLY A 171 -22.90 2.52 -36.46
C GLY A 171 -22.49 3.97 -36.66
N GLU A 172 -21.68 4.52 -35.75
CA GLU A 172 -21.14 5.87 -35.81
C GLU A 172 -19.87 5.88 -36.69
N GLY A 173 -19.78 6.82 -37.66
CA GLY A 173 -18.58 6.99 -38.47
C GLY A 173 -17.43 7.58 -37.68
N TRP A 174 -16.20 7.22 -38.04
CA TRP A 174 -14.98 7.76 -37.44
C TRP A 174 -13.98 8.22 -38.51
N SER A 175 -13.56 9.48 -38.45
CA SER A 175 -12.82 10.12 -39.53
C SER A 175 -11.30 9.99 -39.49
N GLY A 176 -10.74 9.08 -38.65
CA GLY A 176 -9.29 8.91 -38.48
C GLY A 176 -8.64 7.88 -39.42
N SER A 177 -9.38 6.85 -39.79
CA SER A 177 -9.00 5.76 -40.68
C SER A 177 -10.22 5.34 -41.50
N ARG A 178 -10.12 4.28 -42.33
CA ARG A 178 -11.23 3.87 -43.20
C ARG A 178 -12.18 2.95 -42.47
N ASP A 179 -13.43 3.37 -42.30
CA ASP A 179 -14.48 2.56 -41.69
C ASP A 179 -14.79 1.35 -42.57
N LEU A 180 -14.80 0.16 -41.95
CA LEU A 180 -14.99 -1.11 -42.64
C LEU A 180 -16.47 -1.50 -42.69
N ASP A 181 -16.93 -1.90 -43.87
CA ASP A 181 -18.27 -2.42 -44.07
C ASP A 181 -18.43 -3.82 -43.46
N HIS A 182 -18.88 -3.92 -42.22
CA HIS A 182 -19.14 -5.19 -41.56
C HIS A 182 -20.26 -6.01 -42.14
N THR A 183 -21.07 -5.46 -43.07
CA THR A 183 -22.04 -6.27 -43.83
C THR A 183 -21.37 -7.08 -44.96
N ASN A 184 -20.14 -6.69 -45.35
CA ASN A 184 -19.37 -7.36 -46.40
C ASN A 184 -18.80 -8.69 -45.90
N ALA A 185 -19.10 -9.79 -46.56
CA ALA A 185 -18.68 -11.13 -46.17
C ALA A 185 -17.13 -11.30 -46.10
N ASN A 186 -16.39 -10.59 -46.96
CA ASN A 186 -14.93 -10.62 -46.94
C ASN A 186 -14.39 -9.89 -45.74
N VAL A 187 -14.94 -8.73 -45.35
CA VAL A 187 -14.59 -8.02 -44.12
C VAL A 187 -14.88 -8.91 -42.89
N GLN A 188 -16.06 -9.52 -42.82
CA GLN A 188 -16.40 -10.46 -41.78
C GLN A 188 -15.40 -11.63 -41.65
N ALA A 189 -15.00 -12.22 -42.81
CA ALA A 189 -14.02 -13.31 -42.80
C ALA A 189 -12.64 -12.85 -42.28
N ASN A 190 -12.21 -11.65 -42.73
CA ASN A 190 -10.95 -11.04 -42.21
C ASN A 190 -11.01 -10.79 -40.72
N CYS A 191 -12.08 -10.18 -40.20
CA CYS A 191 -12.23 -9.88 -38.77
C CYS A 191 -12.28 -11.18 -37.92
N LYS A 192 -13.06 -12.19 -38.35
CA LYS A 192 -13.10 -13.51 -37.65
C LYS A 192 -11.73 -14.14 -37.55
N ASP A 193 -11.02 -14.19 -38.68
CA ASP A 193 -9.71 -14.85 -38.73
C ASP A 193 -8.64 -14.01 -38.01
N TYR A 194 -8.75 -12.68 -37.96
CA TYR A 194 -7.87 -11.83 -37.15
C TYR A 194 -8.05 -12.11 -35.67
N VAL A 195 -9.27 -12.13 -35.15
CA VAL A 195 -9.53 -12.51 -33.74
C VAL A 195 -9.01 -13.92 -33.47
N LYS A 196 -9.22 -14.87 -34.39
CA LYS A 196 -8.67 -16.23 -34.27
C LYS A 196 -7.15 -16.24 -34.18
N CYS A 197 -6.46 -15.47 -35.03
CA CYS A 197 -5.01 -15.32 -35.01
C CYS A 197 -4.51 -14.87 -33.65
N LEU A 198 -5.11 -13.82 -33.08
CA LEU A 198 -4.73 -13.33 -31.76
C LEU A 198 -4.93 -14.38 -30.66
N LEU A 199 -6.05 -15.10 -30.67
CA LEU A 199 -6.33 -16.08 -29.62
C LEU A 199 -5.51 -17.36 -29.77
N THR A 200 -5.35 -17.88 -30.99
CA THR A 200 -4.76 -19.22 -31.20
C THR A 200 -3.27 -19.18 -31.51
N ASP A 201 -2.79 -18.17 -32.24
CA ASP A 201 -1.39 -18.10 -32.64
C ASP A 201 -0.56 -17.27 -31.65
N PHE A 202 -1.07 -16.12 -31.19
CA PHE A 202 -0.41 -15.32 -30.14
C PHE A 202 -0.69 -15.82 -28.74
N GLY A 203 -1.85 -16.44 -28.49
CA GLY A 203 -2.22 -16.99 -27.19
C GLY A 203 -2.86 -15.99 -26.24
N TYR A 204 -3.45 -14.92 -26.74
CA TYR A 204 -4.28 -14.02 -25.95
C TYR A 204 -5.45 -14.78 -25.31
N ALA A 205 -5.85 -14.37 -24.11
CA ALA A 205 -6.95 -15.01 -23.38
C ALA A 205 -8.33 -14.44 -23.75
N GLY A 206 -8.37 -13.25 -24.31
CA GLY A 206 -9.59 -12.56 -24.69
C GLY A 206 -9.29 -11.26 -25.43
N VAL A 207 -10.32 -10.46 -25.64
CA VAL A 207 -10.26 -9.27 -26.48
C VAL A 207 -10.98 -8.07 -25.84
N ARG A 208 -10.45 -6.89 -26.06
CA ARG A 208 -11.15 -5.60 -25.93
C ARG A 208 -11.39 -5.08 -27.35
N TYR A 209 -12.64 -4.92 -27.71
CA TYR A 209 -13.00 -4.30 -28.98
C TYR A 209 -13.03 -2.79 -28.86
N ASP A 210 -12.22 -2.13 -29.67
CA ASP A 210 -12.14 -0.68 -29.79
C ASP A 210 -13.36 -0.12 -30.52
N PHE A 211 -13.82 1.06 -30.14
CA PHE A 211 -14.81 1.87 -30.78
C PHE A 211 -16.04 1.06 -31.30
N VAL A 212 -16.66 0.27 -30.43
CA VAL A 212 -17.79 -0.61 -30.82
C VAL A 212 -19.09 0.13 -31.14
N LYS A 213 -19.11 1.45 -31.00
CA LYS A 213 -20.20 2.30 -31.53
C LYS A 213 -20.18 2.38 -33.06
N GLY A 214 -19.04 2.14 -33.69
CA GLY A 214 -18.86 2.29 -35.12
C GLY A 214 -19.46 1.17 -35.93
N TYR A 215 -19.95 0.07 -35.32
CA TYR A 215 -20.63 -1.00 -36.04
C TYR A 215 -21.67 -1.70 -35.18
N SER A 216 -22.64 -2.38 -35.79
CA SER A 216 -23.71 -3.07 -35.06
C SER A 216 -23.16 -4.11 -34.07
N ALA A 217 -23.70 -4.13 -32.89
CA ALA A 217 -23.40 -5.10 -31.81
C ALA A 217 -23.53 -6.57 -32.29
N TYR A 218 -24.35 -6.82 -33.29
CA TYR A 218 -24.49 -8.13 -33.92
C TYR A 218 -23.16 -8.69 -34.45
N TYR A 219 -22.27 -7.85 -34.99
CA TYR A 219 -20.98 -8.31 -35.51
C TYR A 219 -20.01 -8.69 -34.40
N THR A 220 -20.01 -7.99 -33.27
CA THR A 220 -19.27 -8.42 -32.06
C THR A 220 -19.72 -9.81 -31.61
N LYS A 221 -21.04 -10.05 -31.54
CA LYS A 221 -21.59 -11.38 -31.24
C LYS A 221 -21.06 -12.43 -32.22
N MET A 222 -21.17 -12.16 -33.52
CA MET A 222 -20.75 -13.08 -34.58
C MET A 222 -19.26 -13.44 -34.50
N TYR A 223 -18.39 -12.47 -34.20
CA TYR A 223 -16.94 -12.70 -34.06
C TYR A 223 -16.61 -13.49 -32.82
N ASN A 224 -17.29 -13.21 -31.71
CA ASN A 224 -17.12 -13.95 -30.46
C ASN A 224 -17.57 -15.42 -30.62
N GLN A 225 -18.74 -15.67 -31.20
CA GLN A 225 -19.23 -17.03 -31.45
C GLN A 225 -18.31 -17.82 -32.36
N ALA A 226 -17.81 -17.21 -33.43
CA ALA A 226 -16.90 -17.86 -34.37
C ALA A 226 -15.60 -18.34 -33.73
N ASN A 227 -15.18 -17.73 -32.64
CA ASN A 227 -13.91 -17.95 -31.99
C ASN A 227 -14.01 -18.45 -30.52
N ASN A 228 -15.22 -18.67 -30.01
CA ASN A 228 -15.48 -19.05 -28.61
C ASN A 228 -14.77 -18.12 -27.62
N VAL A 229 -14.87 -16.81 -27.83
CA VAL A 229 -14.17 -15.81 -27.00
C VAL A 229 -14.75 -15.80 -25.59
N GLN A 230 -13.93 -16.11 -24.59
CA GLN A 230 -14.38 -16.20 -23.19
C GLN A 230 -14.34 -14.84 -22.45
N PHE A 231 -13.35 -13.99 -22.76
CA PHE A 231 -13.21 -12.66 -22.17
C PHE A 231 -13.32 -11.62 -23.30
N SER A 232 -14.54 -11.14 -23.53
CA SER A 232 -14.83 -10.10 -24.51
C SER A 232 -15.38 -8.86 -23.81
N VAL A 233 -14.76 -7.70 -24.02
CA VAL A 233 -15.23 -6.41 -23.54
C VAL A 233 -15.22 -5.40 -24.67
N GLY A 234 -16.30 -4.63 -24.82
CA GLY A 234 -16.40 -3.56 -25.82
C GLY A 234 -16.26 -2.17 -25.20
N GLU A 235 -15.61 -1.29 -25.93
CA GLU A 235 -15.60 0.12 -25.63
C GLU A 235 -16.85 0.80 -26.23
N TYR A 236 -17.97 0.69 -25.53
CA TYR A 236 -19.16 1.47 -25.87
C TYR A 236 -19.13 2.78 -25.04
N TRP A 237 -18.48 3.80 -25.55
CA TRP A 237 -18.25 5.06 -24.83
C TRP A 237 -19.55 5.86 -24.72
N ASP A 238 -20.30 5.61 -23.67
CA ASP A 238 -21.53 6.31 -23.36
C ASP A 238 -21.80 6.34 -21.84
N GLY A 239 -22.18 7.50 -21.33
CA GLY A 239 -22.57 7.66 -19.92
C GLY A 239 -23.98 7.16 -19.59
N SER A 240 -24.78 6.82 -20.61
CA SER A 240 -26.14 6.32 -20.45
C SER A 240 -26.14 4.82 -20.15
N TYR A 241 -26.73 4.44 -19.02
CA TYR A 241 -26.99 3.05 -18.66
C TYR A 241 -27.77 2.31 -19.77
N ASP A 242 -28.82 2.93 -20.30
CA ASP A 242 -29.69 2.30 -21.29
C ASP A 242 -28.98 2.11 -22.64
N ALA A 243 -28.09 3.02 -23.03
CA ALA A 243 -27.32 2.91 -24.27
C ALA A 243 -26.30 1.75 -24.17
N VAL A 244 -25.53 1.67 -23.10
CA VAL A 244 -24.58 0.56 -22.87
C VAL A 244 -25.30 -0.77 -22.73
N LYS A 245 -26.43 -0.78 -21.99
CA LYS A 245 -27.30 -1.95 -21.87
C LYS A 245 -27.80 -2.43 -23.25
N TYR A 246 -28.28 -1.51 -24.08
CA TYR A 246 -28.77 -1.84 -25.43
C TYR A 246 -27.70 -2.52 -26.28
N TRP A 247 -26.46 -2.04 -26.22
CA TRP A 247 -25.33 -2.66 -26.90
C TRP A 247 -25.02 -4.06 -26.36
N ILE A 248 -24.94 -4.24 -25.02
CA ILE A 248 -24.73 -5.55 -24.40
C ILE A 248 -25.82 -6.54 -24.84
N ASP A 249 -27.09 -6.13 -24.80
CA ASP A 249 -28.20 -6.96 -25.23
C ASP A 249 -28.13 -7.28 -26.76
N GLY A 250 -27.69 -6.33 -27.57
CA GLY A 250 -27.46 -6.50 -29.02
C GLY A 250 -26.35 -7.52 -29.33
N THR A 251 -25.35 -7.68 -28.45
CA THR A 251 -24.36 -8.77 -28.54
C THR A 251 -24.95 -10.11 -28.12
N GLY A 252 -26.20 -10.18 -27.65
CA GLY A 252 -26.76 -11.37 -27.02
C GLY A 252 -26.13 -11.70 -25.68
N LYS A 253 -25.53 -10.72 -25.02
CA LYS A 253 -24.73 -10.85 -23.79
C LYS A 253 -23.45 -11.68 -23.95
N GLU A 254 -22.95 -11.80 -25.17
CA GLU A 254 -21.69 -12.46 -25.49
C GLU A 254 -20.48 -11.51 -25.45
N SER A 255 -20.67 -10.30 -24.94
CA SER A 255 -19.61 -9.37 -24.58
C SER A 255 -20.01 -8.60 -23.34
N ALA A 256 -19.05 -8.31 -22.47
CA ALA A 256 -19.15 -7.25 -21.48
C ALA A 256 -18.90 -5.89 -22.16
N ALA A 257 -19.18 -4.80 -21.44
CA ALA A 257 -18.78 -3.46 -21.81
C ALA A 257 -17.97 -2.80 -20.69
N PHE A 258 -17.07 -1.88 -21.05
CA PHE A 258 -16.53 -0.94 -20.07
C PHE A 258 -17.66 -0.10 -19.49
N ASP A 259 -17.72 -0.02 -18.16
CA ASP A 259 -18.81 0.63 -17.43
C ASP A 259 -18.57 2.15 -17.36
N PHE A 260 -18.78 2.85 -18.48
CA PHE A 260 -18.74 4.31 -18.53
C PHE A 260 -19.79 4.96 -17.62
N PRO A 261 -21.03 4.47 -17.52
CA PRO A 261 -21.97 4.95 -16.52
C PRO A 261 -21.41 4.94 -15.09
N PHE A 262 -20.74 3.87 -14.67
CA PHE A 262 -20.07 3.79 -13.38
C PHE A 262 -19.00 4.86 -13.23
N LYS A 263 -18.09 4.97 -14.21
CA LYS A 263 -17.01 5.95 -14.27
C LYS A 263 -17.54 7.37 -14.06
N TYR A 264 -18.57 7.76 -14.81
CA TYR A 264 -19.12 9.10 -14.72
C TYR A 264 -19.88 9.37 -13.41
N GLN A 265 -20.56 8.38 -12.85
CA GLN A 265 -21.19 8.54 -11.52
C GLN A 265 -20.16 8.67 -10.41
N VAL A 266 -19.05 7.92 -10.47
CA VAL A 266 -17.93 8.10 -9.53
C VAL A 266 -17.33 9.50 -9.67
N ASN A 267 -17.05 9.97 -10.89
CA ASN A 267 -16.57 11.33 -11.10
C ASN A 267 -17.51 12.36 -10.47
N LYS A 268 -18.83 12.24 -10.74
CA LYS A 268 -19.85 13.16 -10.23
C LYS A 268 -19.94 13.15 -8.72
N ALA A 269 -19.88 11.96 -8.08
CA ALA A 269 -19.93 11.82 -6.63
C ALA A 269 -18.81 12.59 -5.94
N PHE A 270 -17.59 12.43 -6.43
CA PHE A 270 -16.42 13.07 -5.82
C PHE A 270 -16.31 14.56 -6.19
N ALA A 271 -16.61 14.95 -7.43
CA ALA A 271 -16.59 16.36 -7.83
C ALA A 271 -17.61 17.20 -7.07
N ASN A 272 -18.80 16.66 -6.79
CA ASN A 272 -19.87 17.33 -6.07
C ASN A 272 -19.82 17.08 -4.55
N ASN A 273 -18.88 16.28 -4.07
CA ASN A 273 -18.86 15.79 -2.67
C ASN A 273 -20.23 15.25 -2.24
N ASN A 274 -20.83 14.43 -3.09
CA ASN A 274 -22.17 13.88 -2.91
C ASN A 274 -22.20 12.37 -3.19
N MET A 275 -22.09 11.57 -2.15
CA MET A 275 -22.02 10.11 -2.26
C MET A 275 -23.36 9.45 -2.67
N THR A 276 -24.47 10.20 -2.73
CA THR A 276 -25.73 9.67 -3.27
C THR A 276 -25.63 9.32 -4.76
N GLU A 277 -24.69 9.92 -5.50
CA GLU A 277 -24.45 9.62 -6.91
C GLU A 277 -23.92 8.20 -7.14
N LEU A 278 -23.31 7.59 -6.12
CA LEU A 278 -22.83 6.20 -6.18
C LEU A 278 -23.98 5.18 -6.08
N CYS A 279 -25.21 5.63 -5.93
CA CYS A 279 -26.38 4.81 -5.66
C CYS A 279 -27.57 5.20 -6.52
N TRP A 280 -28.15 4.23 -7.22
CA TRP A 280 -29.40 4.39 -7.95
C TRP A 280 -30.53 3.58 -7.29
N LYS A 281 -31.76 3.98 -7.55
CA LYS A 281 -32.93 3.23 -7.09
C LYS A 281 -33.42 2.28 -8.17
N ALA A 282 -33.38 0.99 -7.91
CA ALA A 282 -34.06 0.00 -8.71
C ALA A 282 -35.57 0.10 -8.47
N ASN A 283 -36.34 0.15 -9.56
CA ASN A 283 -37.81 0.25 -9.51
C ASN A 283 -38.34 1.36 -8.59
N GLY A 284 -37.56 2.45 -8.45
CA GLY A 284 -37.92 3.60 -7.63
C GLY A 284 -37.80 3.41 -6.13
N THR A 285 -37.44 2.26 -5.63
CA THR A 285 -37.45 1.94 -4.19
C THR A 285 -36.13 1.39 -3.64
N THR A 286 -35.55 0.38 -4.25
CA THR A 286 -34.38 -0.33 -3.70
C THR A 286 -33.08 0.35 -4.12
N ASN A 287 -32.25 0.72 -3.15
CA ASN A 287 -30.94 1.26 -3.41
C ASN A 287 -29.99 0.17 -3.96
N GLN A 288 -29.32 0.46 -5.07
CA GLN A 288 -28.30 -0.40 -5.67
C GLN A 288 -27.11 0.48 -6.10
N PRO A 289 -25.89 -0.08 -6.24
CA PRO A 289 -24.76 0.67 -6.80
C PRO A 289 -25.10 1.22 -8.18
N ALA A 290 -24.57 2.38 -8.52
CA ALA A 290 -24.71 3.02 -9.82
C ALA A 290 -23.79 2.36 -10.88
N GLY A 291 -24.12 2.54 -12.16
CA GLY A 291 -23.40 1.98 -13.30
C GLY A 291 -24.03 0.70 -13.85
N MET A 292 -23.33 0.00 -14.75
CA MET A 292 -23.82 -1.26 -15.32
C MET A 292 -23.89 -2.40 -14.30
N ILE A 293 -23.24 -2.24 -13.14
CA ILE A 293 -23.42 -3.16 -12.00
C ILE A 293 -24.83 -3.14 -11.42
N HIS A 294 -25.66 -2.20 -11.86
CA HIS A 294 -27.07 -2.05 -11.49
C HIS A 294 -27.95 -3.07 -12.24
N CYS A 295 -29.08 -3.46 -11.63
CA CYS A 295 -30.18 -4.19 -12.24
C CYS A 295 -29.78 -5.44 -13.06
N GLY A 296 -28.82 -6.24 -12.59
CA GLY A 296 -28.53 -7.57 -13.16
C GLY A 296 -27.53 -7.56 -14.35
N TYR A 297 -26.89 -6.44 -14.65
CA TYR A 297 -25.83 -6.37 -15.67
C TYR A 297 -24.41 -6.49 -15.12
N ALA A 298 -24.25 -6.71 -13.81
CA ALA A 298 -22.95 -6.77 -13.14
C ALA A 298 -21.99 -7.82 -13.75
N GLN A 299 -22.49 -8.96 -14.24
CA GLN A 299 -21.67 -9.94 -14.96
C GLN A 299 -20.96 -9.33 -16.17
N HIS A 300 -21.63 -8.41 -16.88
CA HIS A 300 -21.18 -7.82 -18.13
C HIS A 300 -20.61 -6.40 -17.94
N ALA A 301 -20.34 -6.01 -16.70
CA ALA A 301 -19.76 -4.73 -16.34
C ALA A 301 -18.26 -4.87 -16.06
N VAL A 302 -17.42 -4.27 -16.89
CA VAL A 302 -16.00 -4.07 -16.60
C VAL A 302 -15.84 -2.65 -16.04
N THR A 303 -15.79 -2.55 -14.71
CA THR A 303 -15.78 -1.26 -14.01
C THR A 303 -14.39 -0.64 -14.02
N PHE A 304 -14.29 0.67 -14.11
CA PHE A 304 -13.02 1.40 -14.10
C PHE A 304 -13.19 2.82 -13.56
N ILE A 305 -12.10 3.42 -13.07
CA ILE A 305 -12.06 4.81 -12.60
C ILE A 305 -11.53 5.73 -13.70
N ASP A 306 -10.39 5.40 -14.27
CA ASP A 306 -9.83 6.03 -15.46
C ASP A 306 -9.32 4.98 -16.43
N ASN A 307 -9.16 5.38 -17.69
CA ASN A 307 -8.44 4.66 -18.73
C ASN A 307 -7.47 5.59 -19.45
N HIS A 308 -6.80 5.09 -20.49
CA HIS A 308 -5.79 5.83 -21.24
C HIS A 308 -6.35 7.07 -21.94
N ASP A 309 -7.63 7.08 -22.31
CA ASP A 309 -8.30 8.21 -22.95
C ASP A 309 -8.86 9.18 -21.91
N THR A 310 -9.69 8.72 -20.98
CA THR A 310 -10.31 9.59 -19.99
C THR A 310 -9.30 10.31 -19.10
N TYR A 311 -8.10 9.76 -18.93
CA TYR A 311 -7.03 10.37 -18.16
C TYR A 311 -6.41 11.62 -18.84
N ARG A 312 -6.62 11.80 -20.15
CA ARG A 312 -6.06 12.91 -20.94
C ARG A 312 -7.11 13.89 -21.51
N ASP A 313 -8.36 13.51 -21.61
CA ASP A 313 -9.39 14.23 -22.37
C ASP A 313 -10.22 15.23 -21.56
N GLY A 314 -9.86 15.48 -20.31
CA GLY A 314 -10.60 16.36 -19.41
C GLY A 314 -11.69 15.66 -18.59
N SER A 315 -11.96 14.36 -18.81
CA SER A 315 -12.83 13.55 -17.95
C SER A 315 -12.05 12.73 -16.91
N LYS A 316 -10.76 13.02 -16.77
CA LYS A 316 -9.90 12.45 -15.74
C LYS A 316 -10.54 12.58 -14.36
N PHE A 317 -10.43 11.50 -13.58
CA PHE A 317 -10.85 11.53 -12.18
C PHE A 317 -9.91 12.41 -11.34
N THR A 318 -10.50 13.36 -10.61
CA THR A 318 -9.76 14.34 -9.78
C THR A 318 -10.04 14.20 -8.28
N GLY A 319 -10.81 13.19 -7.87
CA GLY A 319 -11.14 12.93 -6.47
C GLY A 319 -10.11 12.06 -5.75
N ASP A 320 -10.52 11.48 -4.62
CA ASP A 320 -9.72 10.51 -3.86
C ASP A 320 -9.65 9.18 -4.62
N VAL A 321 -8.52 8.96 -5.29
CA VAL A 321 -8.28 7.79 -6.15
C VAL A 321 -8.39 6.48 -5.38
N VAL A 322 -7.91 6.44 -4.12
CA VAL A 322 -7.98 5.22 -3.32
C VAL A 322 -9.41 4.91 -2.90
N ALA A 323 -10.16 5.92 -2.48
CA ALA A 323 -11.57 5.77 -2.13
C ALA A 323 -12.41 5.32 -3.33
N ALA A 324 -12.16 5.87 -4.53
CA ALA A 324 -12.82 5.43 -5.76
C ALA A 324 -12.47 3.97 -6.12
N ASN A 325 -11.19 3.58 -6.00
CA ASN A 325 -10.78 2.18 -6.18
C ASN A 325 -11.37 1.26 -5.09
N ALA A 326 -11.55 1.74 -3.84
CA ALA A 326 -12.21 0.97 -2.80
C ALA A 326 -13.69 0.68 -3.17
N PHE A 327 -14.40 1.68 -3.68
CA PHE A 327 -15.76 1.50 -4.21
C PHE A 327 -15.77 0.47 -5.35
N MET A 328 -14.89 0.59 -6.33
CA MET A 328 -14.81 -0.29 -7.49
C MET A 328 -14.45 -1.73 -7.10
N LEU A 329 -13.38 -1.91 -6.32
CA LEU A 329 -12.86 -3.23 -5.96
C LEU A 329 -13.77 -3.98 -4.99
N LEU A 330 -14.52 -3.27 -4.13
CA LEU A 330 -15.48 -3.85 -3.18
C LEU A 330 -16.93 -3.74 -3.69
N SER A 331 -17.12 -3.74 -5.01
CA SER A 331 -18.43 -3.84 -5.68
C SER A 331 -18.48 -5.09 -6.59
N PRO A 332 -19.68 -5.53 -7.02
CA PRO A 332 -19.79 -6.50 -8.12
C PRO A 332 -19.24 -5.90 -9.43
N GLY A 333 -19.29 -6.66 -10.50
CA GLY A 333 -18.59 -6.34 -11.74
C GLY A 333 -17.14 -6.82 -11.74
N THR A 334 -16.48 -6.75 -12.88
CA THR A 334 -15.04 -7.04 -12.99
C THR A 334 -14.26 -5.73 -12.94
N PRO A 335 -13.50 -5.46 -11.87
CA PRO A 335 -12.73 -4.24 -11.76
C PRO A 335 -11.57 -4.23 -12.76
N CYS A 336 -11.39 -3.13 -13.48
CA CYS A 336 -10.21 -2.83 -14.29
C CYS A 336 -9.43 -1.69 -13.64
N VAL A 337 -8.32 -2.02 -13.01
CA VAL A 337 -7.43 -1.05 -12.37
C VAL A 337 -6.57 -0.39 -13.43
N PHE A 338 -6.47 0.94 -13.40
CA PHE A 338 -5.64 1.70 -14.32
C PHE A 338 -4.19 1.76 -13.83
N LEU A 339 -3.21 1.47 -14.69
CA LEU A 339 -1.79 1.37 -14.29
C LEU A 339 -1.25 2.60 -13.57
N PRO A 340 -1.49 3.86 -13.98
CA PRO A 340 -1.07 5.04 -13.22
C PRO A 340 -1.63 5.07 -11.80
N HIS A 341 -2.89 4.68 -11.59
CA HIS A 341 -3.47 4.58 -10.25
C HIS A 341 -2.78 3.49 -9.42
N TYR A 342 -2.54 2.32 -10.01
CA TYR A 342 -1.82 1.23 -9.36
C TYR A 342 -0.40 1.64 -8.96
N LYS A 343 0.33 2.33 -9.83
CA LYS A 343 1.68 2.80 -9.54
C LYS A 343 1.71 3.82 -8.40
N ALA A 344 0.79 4.79 -8.42
CA ALA A 344 0.72 5.86 -7.42
C ALA A 344 0.24 5.39 -6.04
N TYR A 345 -0.64 4.38 -6.00
CA TYR A 345 -1.30 3.90 -4.77
C TYR A 345 -1.19 2.39 -4.60
N LYS A 346 -0.01 1.85 -4.92
CA LYS A 346 0.24 0.41 -5.04
C LYS A 346 -0.24 -0.39 -3.82
N SER A 347 0.25 -0.05 -2.64
CA SER A 347 -0.04 -0.76 -1.40
C SER A 347 -1.54 -0.75 -1.05
N GLN A 348 -2.17 0.41 -1.18
CA GLN A 348 -3.59 0.55 -0.88
C GLN A 348 -4.44 -0.27 -1.85
N ILE A 349 -4.13 -0.23 -3.16
CA ILE A 349 -4.85 -1.00 -4.17
C ILE A 349 -4.61 -2.51 -3.98
N GLN A 350 -3.38 -2.94 -3.69
CA GLN A 350 -3.07 -4.33 -3.37
C GLN A 350 -3.85 -4.82 -2.14
N THR A 351 -3.92 -4.00 -1.08
CA THR A 351 -4.72 -4.32 0.12
C THR A 351 -6.20 -4.49 -0.23
N LEU A 352 -6.77 -3.61 -1.04
CA LEU A 352 -8.17 -3.70 -1.47
C LEU A 352 -8.42 -4.96 -2.33
N ILE A 353 -7.50 -5.31 -3.24
CA ILE A 353 -7.57 -6.55 -4.02
C ILE A 353 -7.51 -7.77 -3.10
N ASN A 354 -6.64 -7.77 -2.10
CA ASN A 354 -6.53 -8.86 -1.13
C ASN A 354 -7.81 -9.03 -0.31
N ILE A 355 -8.47 -7.95 0.08
CA ILE A 355 -9.78 -8.00 0.76
C ILE A 355 -10.82 -8.62 -0.17
N ARG A 356 -10.90 -8.17 -1.43
CA ARG A 356 -11.78 -8.76 -2.45
C ARG A 356 -11.57 -10.26 -2.58
N ASN A 357 -10.33 -10.71 -2.72
CA ASN A 357 -9.96 -12.11 -2.90
C ASN A 357 -10.23 -12.94 -1.63
N ALA A 358 -9.92 -12.40 -0.45
CA ALA A 358 -10.15 -13.07 0.83
C ALA A 358 -11.66 -13.29 1.07
N CYS A 359 -12.49 -12.31 0.75
CA CYS A 359 -13.94 -12.44 0.85
C CYS A 359 -14.55 -13.28 -0.29
N GLY A 360 -13.82 -13.52 -1.38
CA GLY A 360 -14.33 -14.23 -2.56
C GLY A 360 -15.37 -13.41 -3.33
N ILE A 361 -15.19 -12.08 -3.41
CA ILE A 361 -16.08 -11.19 -4.17
C ILE A 361 -15.87 -11.46 -5.66
N HIS A 362 -16.98 -11.57 -6.40
CA HIS A 362 -16.99 -11.82 -7.83
C HIS A 362 -17.95 -10.88 -8.57
N ASN A 363 -17.95 -10.90 -9.88
CA ASN A 363 -18.74 -9.97 -10.70
C ASN A 363 -20.26 -10.08 -10.50
N CYS A 364 -20.77 -11.22 -10.02
CA CYS A 364 -22.17 -11.43 -9.68
C CYS A 364 -22.46 -11.39 -8.18
N SER A 365 -21.53 -10.92 -7.35
CA SER A 365 -21.71 -10.84 -5.89
C SER A 365 -22.92 -9.99 -5.53
N LYS A 366 -23.68 -10.45 -4.55
CA LYS A 366 -24.81 -9.68 -4.01
C LYS A 366 -24.28 -8.47 -3.24
N VAL A 367 -24.89 -7.32 -3.46
CA VAL A 367 -24.63 -6.09 -2.73
C VAL A 367 -25.89 -5.59 -2.06
N THR A 368 -25.76 -5.12 -0.82
CA THR A 368 -26.83 -4.49 -0.05
C THR A 368 -26.37 -3.11 0.37
N VAL A 369 -26.97 -2.06 -0.18
CA VAL A 369 -26.69 -0.70 0.23
C VAL A 369 -27.30 -0.45 1.59
N LEU A 370 -26.44 -0.25 2.60
CA LEU A 370 -26.83 -0.03 4.00
C LEU A 370 -27.20 1.43 4.24
N LYS A 371 -26.49 2.36 3.58
CA LYS A 371 -26.75 3.80 3.68
C LYS A 371 -26.33 4.53 2.41
N SER A 372 -27.11 5.52 2.02
CA SER A 372 -26.82 6.46 0.94
C SER A 372 -27.30 7.84 1.36
N ALA A 373 -26.35 8.76 1.57
CA ALA A 373 -26.58 10.17 1.90
C ALA A 373 -25.43 11.01 1.32
N GLN A 374 -25.53 12.33 1.42
CA GLN A 374 -24.56 13.23 0.82
C GLN A 374 -23.10 12.91 1.20
N ASN A 375 -22.84 12.63 2.47
CA ASN A 375 -21.48 12.39 3.00
C ASN A 375 -21.13 10.92 3.20
N ILE A 376 -22.01 9.99 2.78
CA ILE A 376 -21.78 8.55 2.96
C ILE A 376 -22.51 7.70 1.90
N TYR A 377 -21.77 6.81 1.29
CA TYR A 377 -22.26 5.57 0.71
C TYR A 377 -21.70 4.41 1.54
N MET A 378 -22.54 3.51 2.00
CA MET A 378 -22.14 2.31 2.73
C MET A 378 -22.87 1.10 2.18
N ALA A 379 -22.13 0.04 1.84
CA ALA A 379 -22.71 -1.19 1.30
C ALA A 379 -22.00 -2.42 1.84
N GLU A 380 -22.78 -3.49 2.07
CA GLU A 380 -22.28 -4.84 2.33
C GLU A 380 -22.23 -5.63 1.02
N ILE A 381 -21.12 -6.28 0.76
CA ILE A 381 -20.89 -7.15 -0.40
C ILE A 381 -20.68 -8.56 0.10
N GLU A 382 -21.44 -9.51 -0.47
CA GLU A 382 -21.41 -10.91 -0.11
C GLU A 382 -20.59 -11.71 -1.13
N GLY A 383 -19.41 -12.14 -0.72
CA GLY A 383 -18.56 -13.02 -1.51
C GLY A 383 -18.73 -14.48 -1.12
N THR A 384 -18.07 -15.38 -1.84
CA THR A 384 -18.18 -16.84 -1.63
C THR A 384 -17.51 -17.33 -0.34
N LYS A 385 -16.63 -16.52 0.26
CA LYS A 385 -15.85 -16.86 1.46
C LYS A 385 -16.22 -15.99 2.66
N GLY A 386 -17.02 -14.96 2.47
CA GLY A 386 -17.46 -14.05 3.51
C GLY A 386 -17.88 -12.69 2.99
N LYS A 387 -18.06 -11.75 3.91
CA LYS A 387 -18.60 -10.43 3.60
C LYS A 387 -17.57 -9.34 3.84
N ALA A 388 -17.67 -8.28 3.06
CA ALA A 388 -17.02 -7.00 3.32
C ALA A 388 -18.06 -5.90 3.39
N VAL A 389 -17.81 -4.87 4.18
CA VAL A 389 -18.56 -3.61 4.16
C VAL A 389 -17.62 -2.52 3.70
N VAL A 390 -18.01 -1.79 2.67
CA VAL A 390 -17.29 -0.61 2.19
C VAL A 390 -18.09 0.66 2.51
N LYS A 391 -17.41 1.65 3.06
CA LYS A 391 -17.92 3.01 3.27
C LYS A 391 -17.10 3.98 2.43
N ILE A 392 -17.78 4.85 1.69
CA ILE A 392 -17.19 5.94 0.90
C ILE A 392 -17.78 7.26 1.39
N GLY A 393 -16.95 8.29 1.46
CA GLY A 393 -17.32 9.62 1.95
C GLY A 393 -16.75 9.95 3.32
N SER A 394 -16.96 11.19 3.76
CA SER A 394 -16.34 11.77 4.97
C SER A 394 -17.01 11.35 6.29
N SER A 395 -18.15 10.68 6.28
CA SER A 395 -18.82 10.22 7.50
C SER A 395 -17.92 9.28 8.32
N MET A 396 -18.00 9.41 9.64
CA MET A 396 -17.29 8.54 10.59
C MET A 396 -18.14 7.35 11.05
N GLU A 397 -19.30 7.13 10.45
CA GLU A 397 -20.19 6.04 10.83
C GLU A 397 -19.59 4.66 10.53
N SER A 398 -19.80 3.74 11.45
CA SER A 398 -19.42 2.33 11.33
C SER A 398 -20.64 1.45 11.10
N PRO A 399 -20.50 0.34 10.35
CA PRO A 399 -21.63 -0.58 10.14
C PRO A 399 -21.98 -1.33 11.42
N SER A 400 -23.27 -1.62 11.60
CA SER A 400 -23.75 -2.42 12.73
C SER A 400 -23.12 -3.82 12.73
N GLY A 401 -22.71 -4.30 13.89
CA GLY A 401 -22.12 -5.63 14.07
C GLY A 401 -20.65 -5.75 13.68
N TYR A 402 -19.98 -4.63 13.38
CA TYR A 402 -18.52 -4.56 13.15
C TYR A 402 -17.86 -3.67 14.21
N THR A 403 -16.61 -3.95 14.49
CA THR A 403 -15.77 -3.24 15.47
C THR A 403 -14.50 -2.70 14.79
N ASN A 404 -13.70 -1.93 15.52
CA ASN A 404 -12.42 -1.43 15.00
C ASN A 404 -11.43 -2.56 14.63
N SER A 405 -11.51 -3.73 15.28
CA SER A 405 -10.69 -4.89 14.94
C SER A 405 -11.06 -5.54 13.60
N ASP A 406 -12.26 -5.25 13.08
CA ASP A 406 -12.72 -5.74 11.78
C ASP A 406 -12.29 -4.83 10.61
N ILE A 407 -11.71 -3.66 10.89
CA ILE A 407 -11.18 -2.76 9.85
C ILE A 407 -10.01 -3.43 9.15
N LYS A 408 -10.07 -3.50 7.82
CA LYS A 408 -9.05 -4.10 6.96
C LYS A 408 -8.32 -3.06 6.10
N ALA A 409 -8.99 -1.95 5.79
CA ALA A 409 -8.40 -0.81 5.08
C ALA A 409 -9.16 0.47 5.46
N THR A 410 -8.45 1.59 5.55
CA THR A 410 -9.04 2.89 5.83
C THR A 410 -8.22 4.02 5.23
N GLY A 411 -8.86 5.14 4.95
CA GLY A 411 -8.27 6.38 4.47
C GLY A 411 -9.23 7.56 4.69
N ASN A 412 -8.89 8.72 4.14
CA ASN A 412 -9.67 9.96 4.39
C ASN A 412 -11.15 9.84 4.04
N ASN A 413 -11.46 9.18 2.91
CA ASN A 413 -12.83 9.09 2.37
C ASN A 413 -13.32 7.65 2.23
N TYR A 414 -12.67 6.68 2.84
CA TYR A 414 -13.14 5.29 2.81
C TYR A 414 -12.76 4.53 4.07
N CYS A 415 -13.55 3.49 4.34
CA CYS A 415 -13.21 2.48 5.33
C CYS A 415 -13.82 1.13 4.90
N VAL A 416 -13.09 0.06 5.14
CA VAL A 416 -13.51 -1.31 4.78
C VAL A 416 -13.43 -2.20 6.00
N TRP A 417 -14.52 -2.88 6.31
CA TRP A 417 -14.61 -3.87 7.38
C TRP A 417 -14.82 -5.27 6.81
N SER A 418 -14.22 -6.25 7.43
CA SER A 418 -14.52 -7.67 7.17
C SER A 418 -14.14 -8.52 8.38
N LYS A 419 -14.91 -9.56 8.64
CA LYS A 419 -14.59 -10.59 9.64
C LYS A 419 -13.70 -11.71 9.06
N VAL A 420 -13.51 -11.71 7.75
CA VAL A 420 -12.60 -12.65 7.09
C VAL A 420 -11.15 -12.23 7.38
N GLY A 421 -10.29 -13.20 7.68
CA GLY A 421 -8.86 -12.96 7.76
C GLY A 421 -8.33 -12.54 6.38
N VAL A 422 -7.75 -11.37 6.31
CA VAL A 422 -7.07 -10.88 5.10
C VAL A 422 -5.58 -11.06 5.32
N THR A 423 -4.92 -11.77 4.43
CA THR A 423 -3.46 -11.75 4.38
C THR A 423 -3.08 -10.33 3.95
N PRO A 424 -2.36 -9.57 4.77
CA PRO A 424 -1.83 -8.29 4.30
C PRO A 424 -1.10 -8.52 2.98
N GLY A 425 -1.26 -7.61 2.04
CA GLY A 425 -0.34 -7.56 0.90
C GLY A 425 1.10 -7.52 1.43
N PRO A 426 2.09 -7.93 0.65
CA PRO A 426 3.44 -7.67 1.06
C PRO A 426 3.50 -6.18 1.40
N ASP A 427 3.98 -5.90 2.61
CA ASP A 427 4.30 -4.52 3.00
C ASP A 427 5.00 -3.89 1.80
N PRO A 428 4.62 -2.68 1.37
CA PRO A 428 5.30 -2.05 0.26
C PRO A 428 6.79 -2.19 0.54
N GLN A 429 7.49 -2.88 -0.37
CA GLN A 429 8.91 -3.11 -0.17
C GLN A 429 9.52 -1.72 0.00
N PRO A 430 10.17 -1.43 1.12
CA PRO A 430 10.80 -0.13 1.37
C PRO A 430 11.79 0.26 0.25
N SER A 431 12.11 -0.68 -0.63
CA SER A 431 13.00 -0.52 -1.78
C SER A 431 12.48 0.42 -2.88
N GLU A 432 11.19 0.78 -2.92
CA GLU A 432 10.66 1.71 -3.92
C GLU A 432 10.61 3.16 -3.42
N LEU A 433 10.42 3.37 -2.11
CA LEU A 433 10.56 4.71 -1.54
C LEU A 433 12.05 5.07 -1.47
N LYS A 434 12.34 6.29 -1.86
CA LYS A 434 13.66 6.91 -1.73
C LYS A 434 13.57 8.06 -0.74
N PHE A 435 14.59 8.24 0.04
CA PHE A 435 14.79 9.44 0.83
C PHE A 435 15.29 10.53 -0.11
N PHE A 436 14.55 11.63 -0.25
CA PHE A 436 14.85 12.73 -1.16
C PHE A 436 15.09 13.99 -0.33
N ALA A 437 16.29 14.53 -0.41
CA ALA A 437 16.71 15.55 0.53
C ALA A 437 17.71 16.55 -0.05
N ASP A 438 17.67 17.78 0.51
CA ASP A 438 18.72 18.79 0.48
C ASP A 438 19.28 18.92 1.91
N LEU A 439 20.38 18.25 2.17
CA LEU A 439 20.99 18.21 3.50
C LEU A 439 22.08 19.25 3.67
N ASN A 440 22.08 19.87 4.85
CA ASN A 440 23.14 20.81 5.28
C ASN A 440 23.29 22.05 4.38
N GLY A 441 22.21 22.44 3.71
CA GLY A 441 22.21 23.60 2.81
C GLY A 441 23.08 23.41 1.57
N ALA A 442 23.16 22.18 1.05
CA ALA A 442 23.93 21.86 -0.16
C ALA A 442 23.36 22.52 -1.43
N GLY A 443 22.10 22.95 -1.41
CA GLY A 443 21.42 23.57 -2.54
C GLY A 443 21.05 22.61 -3.66
N ALA A 444 21.15 21.27 -3.41
CA ALA A 444 20.84 20.24 -4.39
C ALA A 444 20.07 19.10 -3.74
N TRP A 445 18.90 18.78 -4.30
CA TRP A 445 18.08 17.67 -3.87
C TRP A 445 18.59 16.35 -4.47
N THR A 446 18.82 15.38 -3.62
CA THR A 446 19.32 14.05 -4.03
C THR A 446 18.43 12.95 -3.50
N ALA A 447 18.19 11.92 -4.32
CA ALA A 447 17.41 10.75 -3.94
C ALA A 447 18.33 9.59 -3.55
N SER A 448 18.11 9.01 -2.38
CA SER A 448 18.88 7.90 -1.83
C SER A 448 17.96 6.71 -1.51
N ALA A 449 18.42 5.49 -1.81
CA ALA A 449 17.69 4.27 -1.48
C ALA A 449 17.66 4.04 0.03
N LEU A 450 16.55 3.48 0.54
CA LEU A 450 16.43 3.05 1.93
C LEU A 450 17.20 1.75 2.16
N THR A 451 17.93 1.67 3.26
CA THR A 451 18.62 0.46 3.67
C THR A 451 17.86 -0.23 4.82
N GLY A 452 17.38 -1.44 4.58
CA GLY A 452 16.53 -2.13 5.56
C GLY A 452 15.26 -1.36 5.92
N GLY A 453 14.69 -0.62 4.94
CA GLY A 453 13.45 0.16 5.11
C GLY A 453 13.61 1.49 5.83
N LYS A 454 14.81 1.97 6.08
CA LYS A 454 15.11 3.22 6.78
C LYS A 454 16.29 3.96 6.16
N TYR A 455 16.41 5.23 6.47
CA TYR A 455 17.54 6.07 6.06
C TYR A 455 18.08 6.84 7.26
N THR A 456 19.40 6.82 7.44
CA THR A 456 20.10 7.56 8.49
C THR A 456 20.94 8.66 7.85
N PHE A 457 20.86 9.88 8.40
CA PHE A 457 21.57 11.05 7.88
C PHE A 457 21.98 11.99 9.00
N THR A 458 23.03 12.77 8.76
CA THR A 458 23.55 13.75 9.74
C THR A 458 23.20 15.15 9.28
N VAL A 459 22.63 15.93 10.19
CA VAL A 459 22.31 17.36 10.04
C VAL A 459 23.34 18.16 10.83
N THR A 460 24.02 19.07 10.18
CA THR A 460 24.92 20.08 10.78
C THR A 460 24.44 21.49 10.58
N LYS A 461 23.53 21.68 9.62
CA LYS A 461 22.83 22.93 9.30
C LYS A 461 21.40 22.60 8.88
N GLU A 462 20.56 23.63 8.75
CA GLU A 462 19.20 23.49 8.24
C GLU A 462 19.14 22.54 7.03
N SER A 463 18.30 21.51 7.12
CA SER A 463 18.17 20.44 6.15
C SER A 463 16.71 20.17 5.84
N TYR A 464 16.44 19.82 4.59
CA TYR A 464 15.11 19.54 4.08
C TYR A 464 15.05 18.15 3.50
N PHE A 465 13.94 17.43 3.71
CA PHE A 465 13.76 16.11 3.15
C PHE A 465 12.29 15.77 2.91
N THR A 466 12.09 14.75 2.11
CA THR A 466 10.81 14.06 1.90
C THR A 466 11.06 12.63 1.44
N PHE A 467 9.99 11.90 1.13
CA PHE A 467 10.05 10.59 0.52
C PHE A 467 9.39 10.64 -0.87
N THR A 468 9.95 9.92 -1.83
CA THR A 468 9.47 9.85 -3.20
C THR A 468 9.69 8.46 -3.77
N THR A 469 8.86 8.02 -4.71
CA THR A 469 9.09 6.79 -5.48
C THR A 469 9.95 7.05 -6.71
N ASP A 470 9.81 8.22 -7.32
CA ASP A 470 10.38 8.53 -8.62
C ASP A 470 11.79 9.14 -8.53
N GLY A 471 12.17 9.63 -7.35
CA GLY A 471 13.48 10.26 -7.11
C GLY A 471 13.48 11.75 -7.43
N ASP A 472 12.31 12.33 -7.60
CA ASP A 472 12.08 13.76 -7.81
C ASP A 472 10.85 14.24 -7.03
N TRP A 473 10.34 15.42 -7.35
CA TRP A 473 9.17 16.00 -6.70
C TRP A 473 7.83 15.38 -7.12
N SER A 474 7.81 14.55 -8.17
CA SER A 474 6.62 13.80 -8.59
C SER A 474 6.32 12.71 -7.55
N GLY A 475 5.10 12.69 -7.03
CA GLY A 475 4.72 11.75 -5.98
C GLY A 475 5.43 11.95 -4.64
N ALA A 476 6.14 13.07 -4.42
CA ALA A 476 6.81 13.35 -3.16
C ALA A 476 5.80 13.54 -2.02
N TRP A 477 6.13 13.01 -0.85
CA TRP A 477 5.31 13.16 0.34
C TRP A 477 5.32 14.60 0.84
N ARG A 478 4.17 15.07 1.30
CA ARG A 478 3.97 16.46 1.72
C ARG A 478 3.42 16.53 3.14
N PRO A 479 3.68 17.62 3.88
CA PRO A 479 3.07 17.83 5.18
C PRO A 479 1.55 17.91 5.10
N VAL A 480 0.86 17.36 6.13
CA VAL A 480 -0.59 17.44 6.27
C VAL A 480 -1.04 18.75 6.93
N SER A 481 -2.34 19.07 6.86
CA SER A 481 -2.92 20.19 7.62
C SER A 481 -2.54 20.12 9.13
N PRO A 482 -2.20 21.22 9.81
CA PRO A 482 -2.29 22.63 9.34
C PRO A 482 -1.09 23.11 8.51
N ASN A 483 -0.11 22.25 8.21
CA ASN A 483 1.13 22.61 7.52
C ASN A 483 1.08 22.34 6.00
N ALA A 484 -0.07 22.02 5.45
CA ALA A 484 -0.21 21.78 4.01
C ALA A 484 0.24 23.02 3.20
N GLY A 485 1.12 22.80 2.21
CA GLY A 485 1.70 23.86 1.38
C GLY A 485 2.83 24.67 2.03
N LYS A 486 3.35 24.21 3.19
CA LYS A 486 4.48 24.84 3.91
C LYS A 486 5.44 23.77 4.39
N ASP A 487 6.69 24.18 4.64
CA ASP A 487 7.66 23.32 5.27
C ASP A 487 7.28 23.03 6.72
N TYR A 488 7.29 21.75 7.07
CA TYR A 488 6.97 21.28 8.42
C TYR A 488 8.26 21.08 9.23
N LEU A 489 8.47 21.95 10.24
CA LEU A 489 9.60 21.80 11.15
C LEU A 489 9.36 20.62 12.10
N ILE A 490 10.22 19.64 12.02
CA ILE A 490 10.26 18.51 12.96
C ILE A 490 11.26 18.87 14.07
N SER A 491 10.82 18.79 15.31
CA SER A 491 11.60 19.17 16.49
C SER A 491 11.59 18.10 17.59
N ALA A 492 11.02 16.92 17.34
CA ALA A 492 10.98 15.83 18.31
C ALA A 492 10.89 14.46 17.60
N ASN A 493 11.33 13.43 18.31
CA ASN A 493 11.12 12.03 17.88
C ASN A 493 9.63 11.69 17.82
N GLY A 494 9.25 10.83 16.92
CA GLY A 494 7.87 10.38 16.82
C GLY A 494 7.42 10.04 15.43
N THR A 495 6.10 9.86 15.27
CA THR A 495 5.47 9.59 13.98
C THR A 495 4.95 10.88 13.38
N VAL A 496 5.36 11.15 12.13
CA VAL A 496 4.94 12.31 11.34
C VAL A 496 4.00 11.83 10.24
N GLN A 497 2.83 12.44 10.15
CA GLN A 497 1.86 12.18 9.10
C GLN A 497 2.21 12.97 7.83
N ALA A 498 2.00 12.34 6.68
CA ALA A 498 2.25 12.90 5.37
C ALA A 498 1.10 12.57 4.40
N ILE A 499 1.09 13.19 3.24
CA ILE A 499 0.24 12.81 2.10
C ILE A 499 1.13 12.54 0.89
N ALA A 500 0.79 11.54 0.10
CA ALA A 500 1.58 11.12 -1.07
C ALA A 500 1.47 12.07 -2.28
N SER A 501 0.63 13.08 -2.20
CA SER A 501 0.51 14.16 -3.19
C SER A 501 -0.15 15.36 -2.54
N GLY A 502 0.15 16.56 -2.96
CA GLY A 502 -0.42 17.76 -2.36
C GLY A 502 0.25 19.04 -2.86
N SER A 503 -0.11 20.16 -2.24
CA SER A 503 0.54 21.43 -2.42
C SER A 503 1.98 21.40 -1.89
N ASP A 504 2.79 22.37 -2.26
CA ASP A 504 4.20 22.51 -1.87
C ASP A 504 4.46 22.29 -0.38
N GLY A 505 5.72 22.21 -0.02
CA GLY A 505 6.22 21.97 1.31
C GLY A 505 6.95 20.62 1.45
N CYS A 506 7.87 20.57 2.38
CA CYS A 506 8.65 19.38 2.73
C CYS A 506 8.86 19.31 4.24
N PHE A 507 9.59 18.33 4.72
CA PHE A 507 9.95 18.20 6.13
C PHE A 507 11.32 18.87 6.35
N LYS A 508 11.44 19.59 7.47
CA LYS A 508 12.59 20.41 7.78
C LYS A 508 13.16 20.07 9.16
N ILE A 509 14.45 19.99 9.29
CA ILE A 509 15.19 19.85 10.54
C ILE A 509 16.23 20.96 10.61
N THR A 510 16.31 21.64 11.75
CA THR A 510 17.29 22.71 12.00
C THR A 510 18.30 22.37 13.07
N ALA A 511 17.97 21.40 13.94
CA ALA A 511 18.86 20.97 15.00
C ALA A 511 19.98 20.06 14.46
N PRO A 512 21.27 20.33 14.78
CA PRO A 512 22.35 19.39 14.46
C PRO A 512 22.15 18.05 15.16
N GLY A 513 22.47 16.96 14.47
CA GLY A 513 22.29 15.61 15.00
C GLY A 513 22.32 14.53 13.90
N THR A 514 22.31 13.28 14.32
CA THR A 514 22.13 12.13 13.40
C THR A 514 20.73 11.57 13.58
N TYR A 515 19.99 11.55 12.47
CA TYR A 515 18.59 11.19 12.45
C TYR A 515 18.36 9.93 11.63
N THR A 516 17.45 9.10 12.11
CA THR A 516 16.97 7.94 11.36
C THR A 516 15.48 8.09 11.09
N VAL A 517 15.10 7.98 9.83
CA VAL A 517 13.71 8.00 9.38
C VAL A 517 13.31 6.63 8.85
N THR A 518 12.12 6.19 9.23
CA THR A 518 11.53 4.92 8.78
C THR A 518 10.14 5.20 8.23
N PRO A 519 9.98 5.25 6.90
CA PRO A 519 8.68 5.48 6.29
C PRO A 519 7.75 4.28 6.45
N ASN A 520 6.47 4.58 6.62
CA ASN A 520 5.36 3.64 6.57
C ASN A 520 4.46 4.06 5.39
N ALA A 521 4.70 3.47 4.23
CA ALA A 521 3.98 3.83 3.01
C ALA A 521 2.48 3.51 3.09
N SER A 522 2.09 2.46 3.82
CA SER A 522 0.68 2.09 3.97
C SER A 522 -0.12 3.10 4.79
N ALA A 523 0.54 3.84 5.69
CA ALA A 523 -0.08 4.86 6.52
C ALA A 523 0.22 6.30 6.05
N ASN A 524 0.95 6.49 4.94
CA ASN A 524 1.50 7.78 4.52
C ASN A 524 2.12 8.53 5.70
N SER A 525 2.99 7.86 6.45
CA SER A 525 3.63 8.42 7.63
C SER A 525 5.08 7.93 7.70
N PHE A 526 5.87 8.57 8.53
CA PHE A 526 7.19 8.05 8.87
C PHE A 526 7.47 8.27 10.36
N THR A 527 8.24 7.39 10.94
CA THR A 527 8.83 7.65 12.26
C THR A 527 10.18 8.29 12.07
N ILE A 528 10.51 9.23 12.93
CA ILE A 528 11.82 9.84 13.03
C ILE A 528 12.36 9.67 14.43
N SER A 529 13.64 9.35 14.54
CA SER A 529 14.41 9.31 15.78
C SER A 529 15.72 10.06 15.58
N GLY A 530 16.34 10.52 16.67
CA GLY A 530 17.58 11.28 16.66
C GLY A 530 17.43 12.71 17.22
N PHE A 531 16.21 13.16 17.52
CA PHE A 531 16.02 14.40 18.28
C PHE A 531 16.37 14.17 19.73
N GLY A 532 17.33 14.94 20.20
CA GLY A 532 17.86 14.80 21.53
C GLY A 532 19.21 14.07 21.57
N GLY A 533 19.94 13.94 20.42
CA GLY A 533 21.07 13.02 20.32
C GLY A 533 20.59 11.57 20.38
N ASP A 534 21.23 10.60 19.76
CA ASP A 534 20.84 9.18 19.81
C ASP A 534 20.14 8.86 21.12
N ASP A 535 18.90 8.27 21.06
CA ASP A 535 18.22 7.81 22.28
C ASP A 535 19.31 7.37 23.27
N PRO A 536 19.55 8.15 24.36
CA PRO A 536 20.73 7.95 25.18
C PRO A 536 20.56 6.71 26.06
N THR A 537 20.14 5.65 25.42
CA THR A 537 20.24 4.33 25.98
C THR A 537 21.70 3.95 25.90
N PRO A 538 22.39 3.75 27.05
CA PRO A 538 23.71 3.18 27.03
C PRO A 538 23.78 1.97 26.13
N VAL A 539 24.81 1.91 25.30
CA VAL A 539 25.07 0.71 24.48
C VAL A 539 25.18 -0.47 25.47
N PRO A 540 24.69 -1.69 25.15
CA PRO A 540 24.91 -2.83 26.03
C PRO A 540 26.38 -2.93 26.45
N GLY A 541 26.65 -2.69 27.73
CA GLY A 541 28.00 -2.63 28.27
C GLY A 541 28.41 -1.29 28.92
N ASP A 542 27.63 -0.22 28.75
CA ASP A 542 27.90 1.06 29.42
C ASP A 542 27.53 0.98 30.90
N ASP A 543 28.43 1.52 31.74
CA ASP A 543 28.19 1.61 33.18
C ASP A 543 27.30 2.79 33.52
N LEU A 544 26.33 2.58 34.43
CA LEU A 544 25.50 3.63 34.99
C LEU A 544 25.73 3.78 36.49
N TYR A 545 25.71 5.01 36.96
CA TYR A 545 26.00 5.36 38.34
C TYR A 545 24.88 6.18 38.99
N ILE A 546 24.36 5.75 40.12
CA ILE A 546 23.50 6.60 40.96
C ILE A 546 24.38 7.63 41.67
N ILE A 547 24.04 8.92 41.55
CA ILE A 547 24.75 10.05 42.14
C ILE A 547 23.77 10.93 42.93
N GLY A 548 24.26 11.63 43.92
CA GLY A 548 23.48 12.52 44.79
C GLY A 548 23.56 12.17 46.26
N TYR A 549 22.49 12.32 47.02
CA TYR A 549 22.45 12.04 48.47
C TYR A 549 22.35 10.51 48.69
N VAL A 550 23.47 9.81 48.45
CA VAL A 550 23.58 8.37 48.53
C VAL A 550 24.87 7.96 49.26
N ASP A 551 24.82 6.95 50.10
CA ASP A 551 25.95 6.41 50.89
C ASP A 551 26.72 7.48 51.65
N GLY A 552 26.01 8.49 52.21
CA GLY A 552 26.60 9.59 52.96
C GLY A 552 27.34 10.63 52.10
N LYS A 553 27.16 10.60 50.80
CA LYS A 553 27.63 11.58 49.81
C LYS A 553 26.49 12.51 49.41
N ASP A 554 26.83 13.58 48.69
CA ASP A 554 25.89 14.48 48.06
C ASP A 554 26.37 14.88 46.64
N PHE A 555 25.67 15.77 45.97
CA PHE A 555 26.04 16.19 44.62
C PHE A 555 27.36 16.96 44.51
N SER A 556 27.99 17.35 45.62
CA SER A 556 29.32 17.94 45.58
C SER A 556 30.43 16.90 45.44
N ASN A 557 30.12 15.62 45.68
CA ASN A 557 31.05 14.52 45.50
C ASN A 557 30.97 13.99 44.05
N THR A 558 31.55 14.71 43.12
CA THR A 558 31.51 14.43 41.68
C THR A 558 32.27 13.17 41.25
N ASP A 559 33.19 12.70 42.14
CA ASP A 559 33.99 11.49 41.94
C ASP A 559 33.34 10.21 42.52
N TYR A 560 32.12 10.33 43.03
CA TYR A 560 31.42 9.20 43.66
C TYR A 560 30.08 8.91 42.97
N GLY A 561 29.82 7.64 42.68
CA GLY A 561 28.53 7.12 42.23
C GLY A 561 28.42 5.62 42.46
N ILE A 562 27.21 5.15 42.75
CA ILE A 562 26.94 3.72 42.93
C ILE A 562 26.70 3.10 41.57
N LYS A 563 27.63 2.25 41.11
CA LYS A 563 27.52 1.51 39.85
C LYS A 563 26.38 0.49 39.89
N GLN A 564 25.71 0.25 38.75
CA GLN A 564 24.68 -0.78 38.68
C GLN A 564 25.21 -2.17 39.06
N SER A 565 24.38 -2.94 39.75
CA SER A 565 24.68 -4.31 40.16
C SER A 565 24.52 -5.31 39.03
N SER A 566 23.60 -5.07 38.12
CA SER A 566 23.32 -5.91 36.95
C SER A 566 22.62 -5.12 35.84
N GLN A 567 22.72 -5.66 34.61
CA GLN A 567 22.04 -5.15 33.41
C GLN A 567 21.50 -6.32 32.60
N THR A 568 20.27 -6.16 32.09
CA THR A 568 19.66 -7.08 31.13
C THR A 568 18.94 -6.27 30.05
N GLY A 569 19.51 -6.21 28.86
CA GLY A 569 19.04 -5.33 27.82
C GLY A 569 19.08 -3.86 28.23
N LYS A 570 17.95 -3.18 28.20
CA LYS A 570 17.79 -1.78 28.66
C LYS A 570 17.36 -1.63 30.12
N VAL A 571 17.38 -2.69 30.90
CA VAL A 571 17.01 -2.68 32.31
C VAL A 571 18.27 -2.78 33.20
N TYR A 572 18.49 -1.77 34.04
CA TYR A 572 19.61 -1.64 34.97
C TYR A 572 19.11 -1.76 36.39
N LYS A 573 19.86 -2.47 37.27
CA LYS A 573 19.46 -2.70 38.64
C LYS A 573 20.61 -2.38 39.62
N TRP A 574 20.23 -1.80 40.73
CA TRP A 574 21.05 -1.60 41.93
C TRP A 574 20.39 -2.36 43.07
N ASN A 575 21.07 -3.33 43.66
CA ASN A 575 20.48 -4.20 44.68
C ASN A 575 20.32 -3.51 46.02
N SER A 576 21.17 -2.51 46.33
CA SER A 576 21.14 -1.78 47.58
C SER A 576 21.72 -0.38 47.41
N VAL A 577 20.90 0.63 47.60
CA VAL A 577 21.26 2.05 47.56
C VAL A 577 20.79 2.69 48.86
N LEU A 578 21.70 3.20 49.68
CA LEU A 578 21.37 3.96 50.90
C LEU A 578 21.13 5.41 50.50
N VAL A 579 19.88 5.86 50.50
CA VAL A 579 19.52 7.26 50.32
C VAL A 579 19.53 7.99 51.63
N GLY A 580 20.34 9.05 51.76
CA GLY A 580 20.46 9.90 52.93
C GLY A 580 19.47 11.08 52.93
N ASP A 581 19.33 11.73 54.09
CA ASP A 581 18.52 12.96 54.23
C ASP A 581 19.32 14.18 53.77
N ALA A 582 18.78 14.92 52.81
CA ALA A 582 19.32 16.20 52.31
C ALA A 582 18.80 17.42 53.10
N GLY A 583 17.99 17.18 54.14
CA GLY A 583 17.20 18.15 54.86
C GLY A 583 15.72 18.05 54.57
N ALA A 584 14.87 18.28 55.50
CA ALA A 584 13.42 18.17 55.43
C ALA A 584 12.88 16.73 55.20
N GLY A 585 13.66 15.69 55.54
CA GLY A 585 13.23 14.29 55.49
C GLY A 585 13.18 13.70 54.07
N LEU A 586 13.90 14.28 53.14
CA LEU A 586 14.02 13.79 51.77
C LEU A 586 15.47 13.73 51.31
N GLY A 587 15.84 12.69 50.60
CA GLY A 587 17.07 12.61 49.83
C GLY A 587 16.81 12.77 48.32
N TYR A 588 17.84 13.12 47.56
CA TYR A 588 17.75 13.36 46.16
C TYR A 588 18.84 12.62 45.40
N PHE A 589 18.48 11.97 44.30
CA PHE A 589 19.47 11.35 43.42
C PHE A 589 19.03 11.42 41.95
N ASN A 590 19.98 11.24 41.08
CA ASN A 590 19.79 10.92 39.65
C ASN A 590 20.83 9.89 39.20
N ILE A 591 20.85 9.57 37.89
CA ILE A 591 21.73 8.53 37.37
C ILE A 591 22.57 9.17 36.26
N ALA A 592 23.87 8.86 36.21
CA ALA A 592 24.80 9.39 35.22
C ALA A 592 25.54 8.26 34.50
N THR A 593 25.94 8.48 33.26
CA THR A 593 26.78 7.56 32.49
C THR A 593 28.26 7.67 32.83
N ILE A 594 28.65 8.76 33.50
CA ILE A 594 30.03 8.99 33.91
C ILE A 594 30.06 9.54 35.33
N ILE A 595 31.17 9.37 36.02
CA ILE A 595 31.53 10.05 37.27
C ILE A 595 32.87 10.73 37.07
N GLY A 596 33.14 11.79 37.85
CA GLY A 596 34.45 12.45 37.87
C GLY A 596 35.50 11.59 38.57
N GLN A 597 36.73 11.99 38.42
CA GLN A 597 37.87 11.28 39.01
C GLN A 597 38.57 12.08 40.13
N THR A 598 38.28 13.36 40.25
CA THR A 598 39.03 14.27 41.12
C THR A 598 38.18 15.03 42.14
N GLY A 599 36.86 14.97 42.05
CA GLY A 599 35.94 15.73 42.95
C GLY A 599 36.02 17.24 42.76
N THR A 600 36.43 17.73 41.58
CA THR A 600 36.61 19.16 41.26
C THR A 600 35.49 19.73 40.41
N SER A 601 35.51 21.05 40.20
CA SER A 601 34.58 21.69 39.30
C SER A 601 34.73 21.24 37.85
N GLU A 602 35.90 20.74 37.47
CA GLU A 602 36.13 20.16 36.10
C GLU A 602 35.33 18.87 35.91
N ASP A 603 35.06 18.11 36.98
CA ASP A 603 34.20 16.94 36.88
C ASP A 603 32.75 17.31 36.62
N TRP A 604 32.25 18.44 37.13
CA TRP A 604 30.94 18.97 36.78
C TRP A 604 30.87 19.38 35.32
N ASP A 605 31.88 20.05 34.82
CA ASP A 605 31.96 20.40 33.39
C ASP A 605 31.99 19.13 32.52
N ASN A 606 32.67 18.08 32.97
CA ASN A 606 32.67 16.80 32.26
C ASN A 606 31.27 16.15 32.24
N PHE A 607 30.52 16.17 33.36
CA PHE A 607 29.12 15.70 33.37
C PHE A 607 28.23 16.47 32.39
N ILE A 608 28.39 17.79 32.32
CA ILE A 608 27.58 18.66 31.47
C ILE A 608 27.92 18.47 30.00
N ASN A 609 29.19 18.30 29.68
CA ASN A 609 29.69 18.31 28.30
C ASN A 609 29.83 16.91 27.68
N ASN A 610 29.97 15.84 28.51
CA ASN A 610 30.25 14.51 27.97
C ASN A 610 29.37 13.38 28.54
N GLY A 611 28.65 13.63 29.67
CA GLY A 611 27.83 12.63 30.32
C GLY A 611 26.35 12.81 30.09
N ILE A 612 25.61 11.71 29.91
CA ILE A 612 24.17 11.70 29.95
C ILE A 612 23.72 11.54 31.40
N ARG A 613 22.73 12.30 31.84
CA ARG A 613 22.09 12.17 33.12
C ARG A 613 20.63 11.77 32.96
N TYR A 614 20.21 10.77 33.71
CA TYR A 614 18.81 10.36 33.79
C TYR A 614 18.24 10.89 35.12
N GLY A 615 17.14 11.58 35.05
CA GLY A 615 16.51 12.20 36.21
C GLY A 615 15.00 12.33 36.05
N ALA A 616 14.39 13.03 36.97
CA ALA A 616 12.96 13.30 36.97
C ALA A 616 12.58 14.27 35.84
N ALA A 617 11.41 14.11 35.26
CA ALA A 617 10.87 15.05 34.26
C ALA A 617 10.48 16.41 34.87
N THR A 618 10.13 16.43 36.15
CA THR A 618 9.78 17.62 36.91
C THR A 618 10.67 17.75 38.11
N LYS A 619 10.84 18.99 38.64
CA LYS A 619 11.66 19.25 39.82
C LYS A 619 11.13 18.46 41.03
N ASP A 620 12.03 17.76 41.73
CA ASP A 620 11.76 17.03 42.96
C ASP A 620 10.59 16.05 42.85
N ALA A 621 10.44 15.40 41.69
CA ALA A 621 9.39 14.41 41.49
C ALA A 621 9.49 13.28 42.53
N PRO A 622 8.42 12.96 43.27
CA PRO A 622 8.44 11.92 44.27
C PRO A 622 8.67 10.54 43.65
N LEU A 623 9.53 9.74 44.22
CA LEU A 623 9.77 8.36 43.88
C LEU A 623 9.61 7.49 45.11
N SER A 624 8.73 6.50 45.08
CA SER A 624 8.42 5.63 46.22
C SER A 624 8.39 4.16 45.80
N VAL A 625 8.39 3.28 46.80
CA VAL A 625 8.31 1.80 46.58
C VAL A 625 6.99 1.33 45.98
N THR A 626 5.96 2.17 45.96
CA THR A 626 4.61 1.82 45.48
C THR A 626 4.32 2.36 44.08
N THR A 627 5.11 3.33 43.62
CA THR A 627 4.77 4.06 42.36
C THR A 627 6.03 4.31 41.54
N PRO A 628 6.21 3.65 40.40
CA PRO A 628 7.27 3.98 39.43
C PRO A 628 7.14 5.42 38.92
N ALA A 629 8.27 6.10 38.72
CA ALA A 629 8.31 7.46 38.19
C ALA A 629 8.79 7.48 36.71
N ASP A 630 8.44 8.55 36.02
CA ASP A 630 8.96 8.84 34.67
C ASP A 630 10.43 9.24 34.72
N VAL A 631 11.15 8.82 33.69
CA VAL A 631 12.56 9.15 33.49
C VAL A 631 12.68 10.13 32.35
N LYS A 632 13.46 11.18 32.50
CA LYS A 632 13.92 12.06 31.44
C LYS A 632 15.44 11.91 31.32
N ALA A 633 15.90 11.76 30.07
CA ALA A 633 17.32 11.88 29.75
C ALA A 633 17.67 13.36 29.54
N TYR A 634 18.81 13.76 30.12
CA TYR A 634 19.38 15.09 30.01
C TYR A 634 20.73 14.98 29.28
N ILE A 635 20.90 15.75 28.22
CA ILE A 635 21.93 15.51 27.21
C ILE A 635 23.07 16.51 27.34
N PRO A 636 24.33 16.08 27.09
CA PRO A 636 25.48 16.96 27.07
C PRO A 636 25.28 18.15 26.15
N ASP A 637 25.79 19.31 26.57
CA ASP A 637 25.73 20.61 25.83
C ASP A 637 24.32 21.11 25.49
N VAL A 638 23.26 20.41 25.89
CA VAL A 638 21.87 20.79 25.64
C VAL A 638 21.15 21.17 26.91
N ASP A 639 20.86 20.19 27.79
CA ASP A 639 20.11 20.39 29.02
C ASP A 639 20.65 19.62 30.21
N CYS A 640 21.83 19.02 30.12
CA CYS A 640 22.42 18.20 31.19
C CYS A 640 22.63 18.99 32.47
N SER A 641 22.96 20.29 32.40
CA SER A 641 23.06 21.20 33.54
C SER A 641 21.74 21.42 34.28
N ALA A 642 20.61 21.22 33.57
CA ALA A 642 19.26 21.38 34.11
C ALA A 642 18.66 20.07 34.64
N CYS A 643 19.44 18.99 34.77
CA CYS A 643 18.97 17.68 35.21
C CYS A 643 18.26 17.80 36.59
N ARG A 644 17.08 17.18 36.66
CA ARG A 644 16.23 17.16 37.84
C ARG A 644 16.38 15.81 38.56
N SER A 645 16.37 15.85 39.90
CA SER A 645 16.47 14.66 40.72
C SER A 645 15.10 14.12 41.12
N TRP A 646 15.03 12.84 41.46
CA TRP A 646 13.90 12.28 42.17
C TRP A 646 14.06 12.57 43.66
N ALA A 647 12.95 12.88 44.34
CA ALA A 647 12.85 13.04 45.77
C ALA A 647 12.42 11.72 46.43
N VAL A 648 13.18 11.21 47.38
CA VAL A 648 13.00 9.89 48.01
C VAL A 648 13.11 10.01 49.51
N GLU A 649 12.27 9.33 50.28
CA GLU A 649 12.44 9.22 51.73
C GLU A 649 13.78 8.55 52.04
N PRO A 650 14.52 8.99 53.07
CA PRO A 650 15.76 8.33 53.49
C PRO A 650 15.55 6.85 53.81
N GLY A 651 16.41 6.00 53.28
CA GLY A 651 16.28 4.55 53.46
C GLY A 651 17.17 3.76 52.51
N THR A 652 17.14 2.43 52.63
CA THR A 652 17.88 1.54 51.73
C THR A 652 16.92 0.90 50.71
N TYR A 653 17.23 1.04 49.43
CA TYR A 653 16.38 0.61 48.35
C TYR A 653 17.11 -0.25 47.29
N ALA A 654 16.41 -1.20 46.71
CA ALA A 654 16.80 -1.70 45.39
C ALA A 654 16.17 -0.78 44.33
N VAL A 655 16.98 -0.38 43.37
CA VAL A 655 16.57 0.53 42.28
C VAL A 655 16.56 -0.23 40.97
N THR A 656 15.51 -0.05 40.18
CA THR A 656 15.42 -0.56 38.80
C THR A 656 15.14 0.59 37.87
N LEU A 657 16.03 0.79 36.90
CA LEU A 657 15.86 1.73 35.76
C LEU A 657 15.58 0.93 34.51
N ASP A 658 14.42 1.15 33.91
CA ASP A 658 14.05 0.60 32.60
C ASP A 658 14.06 1.73 31.55
N LEU A 659 15.15 1.77 30.78
CA LEU A 659 15.30 2.75 29.69
C LEU A 659 14.47 2.38 28.44
N GLY A 660 13.97 1.16 28.35
CA GLY A 660 13.02 0.79 27.29
C GLY A 660 11.63 1.35 27.55
N ALA A 661 11.20 1.36 28.82
CA ALA A 661 9.93 1.94 29.24
C ALA A 661 10.04 3.39 29.72
N MET A 662 11.25 3.94 29.86
CA MET A 662 11.56 5.24 30.47
C MET A 662 10.93 5.38 31.85
N LYS A 663 11.14 4.36 32.68
CA LYS A 663 10.61 4.28 34.06
C LYS A 663 11.70 3.92 35.06
N ILE A 664 11.57 4.46 36.26
CA ILE A 664 12.37 4.07 37.42
C ILE A 664 11.45 3.59 38.55
N SER A 665 11.85 2.54 39.25
CA SER A 665 11.12 1.99 40.40
C SER A 665 12.03 1.70 41.56
N LEU A 666 11.51 1.82 42.78
CA LEU A 666 12.13 1.41 44.01
C LEU A 666 11.43 0.16 44.55
N SER A 667 12.21 -0.69 45.22
CA SER A 667 11.68 -1.67 46.17
C SER A 667 12.50 -1.61 47.43
N GLY A 668 11.93 -2.03 48.58
CA GLY A 668 12.73 -2.15 49.80
C GLY A 668 13.91 -3.05 49.50
N ALA A 669 15.11 -2.67 49.96
CA ALA A 669 16.26 -3.56 49.84
C ALA A 669 16.04 -4.75 50.77
N SER A 670 15.38 -5.78 50.27
CA SER A 670 15.39 -7.09 50.91
C SER A 670 16.71 -7.74 50.51
N GLY A 671 17.55 -8.00 51.46
CA GLY A 671 18.85 -8.63 51.24
C GLY A 671 18.76 -10.06 50.69
N ILE A 672 17.60 -10.53 50.25
CA ILE A 672 17.39 -11.86 49.62
C ILE A 672 16.09 -11.81 48.82
N GLU A 673 16.15 -12.13 47.52
CA GLU A 673 14.94 -12.43 46.71
C GLU A 673 14.15 -13.58 47.35
N ASP A 674 12.82 -13.48 47.42
CA ASP A 674 11.94 -14.56 47.86
C ASP A 674 12.08 -15.77 46.88
N VAL A 675 12.87 -16.73 47.30
CA VAL A 675 13.05 -18.00 46.60
C VAL A 675 12.06 -19.00 47.20
N GLU A 676 11.13 -19.53 46.42
CA GLU A 676 10.17 -20.58 46.85
C GLU A 676 10.88 -21.77 47.56
N ILE A 677 10.46 -22.15 48.72
CA ILE A 677 11.08 -23.19 49.52
C ILE A 677 10.60 -24.59 49.09
N ASN A 678 11.53 -25.50 48.87
CA ASN A 678 11.20 -26.92 48.83
C ASN A 678 11.16 -27.44 50.29
N ASP A 679 9.98 -27.56 50.87
CA ASP A 679 9.73 -27.86 52.26
C ASP A 679 10.29 -29.24 52.74
N ASN A 680 10.73 -30.08 51.81
CA ASN A 680 11.22 -31.44 52.11
C ASN A 680 12.75 -31.54 52.30
N ALA A 681 13.53 -30.47 52.11
CA ALA A 681 14.97 -30.52 52.33
C ALA A 681 15.33 -30.24 53.81
N PRO A 682 16.37 -30.88 54.39
CA PRO A 682 16.83 -30.56 55.73
C PRO A 682 17.22 -29.10 55.89
N ALA A 683 16.79 -28.46 56.99
CA ALA A 683 17.12 -27.08 57.27
C ALA A 683 18.56 -26.94 57.82
N VAL A 684 19.30 -26.00 57.23
CA VAL A 684 20.61 -25.56 57.77
C VAL A 684 20.50 -24.10 58.11
N TYR A 685 21.04 -23.70 59.28
CA TYR A 685 20.91 -22.33 59.76
C TYR A 685 22.26 -21.60 59.73
N TYR A 686 22.22 -20.31 59.40
CA TYR A 686 23.37 -19.43 59.41
C TYR A 686 23.04 -18.13 60.16
N ASN A 687 24.05 -17.59 60.88
CA ASN A 687 23.92 -16.22 61.36
C ASN A 687 24.13 -15.18 60.29
N PHE A 688 23.93 -13.91 60.57
CA PHE A 688 24.04 -12.82 59.54
C PHE A 688 25.49 -12.57 59.08
N GLN A 689 26.51 -13.19 59.73
CA GLN A 689 27.90 -13.19 59.28
C GLN A 689 28.20 -14.38 58.33
N GLY A 690 27.16 -15.19 57.95
CA GLY A 690 27.32 -16.36 57.07
C GLY A 690 27.92 -17.58 57.78
N VAL A 691 28.02 -17.60 59.10
CA VAL A 691 28.53 -18.75 59.85
C VAL A 691 27.39 -19.71 60.18
N ARG A 692 27.60 -21.00 59.89
CA ARG A 692 26.61 -22.04 60.14
C ARG A 692 26.38 -22.20 61.66
N VAL A 693 25.14 -22.34 62.10
CA VAL A 693 24.67 -22.52 63.45
C VAL A 693 23.87 -23.80 63.52
N ASP A 694 24.40 -24.78 64.28
CA ASP A 694 23.75 -26.11 64.36
C ASP A 694 22.55 -26.13 65.35
N ASN A 695 22.47 -25.24 66.30
CA ASN A 695 21.33 -25.07 67.22
C ASN A 695 20.95 -23.60 67.34
N PRO A 696 20.04 -23.10 66.40
CA PRO A 696 19.65 -21.70 66.46
C PRO A 696 18.61 -21.43 67.54
N GLU A 697 18.99 -20.68 68.55
CA GLU A 697 18.11 -20.26 69.66
C GLU A 697 18.30 -18.77 70.00
N GLY A 698 17.17 -18.10 70.29
CA GLY A 698 17.12 -16.73 70.80
C GLY A 698 17.57 -15.62 69.89
N GLY A 699 17.35 -15.76 68.54
CA GLY A 699 17.76 -14.74 67.58
C GLY A 699 17.21 -14.89 66.16
N MET A 700 17.69 -14.03 65.29
CA MET A 700 17.37 -14.09 63.86
C MET A 700 18.49 -14.85 63.16
N PHE A 701 18.08 -15.78 62.28
CA PHE A 701 18.96 -16.63 61.46
C PHE A 701 18.49 -16.70 60.02
N ILE A 702 19.39 -17.16 59.18
CA ILE A 702 19.05 -17.53 57.77
C ILE A 702 18.87 -19.04 57.73
N GLU A 703 17.65 -19.52 57.49
CA GLU A 703 17.36 -20.92 57.23
C GLU A 703 17.57 -21.25 55.77
N VAL A 704 18.39 -22.23 55.46
CA VAL A 704 18.63 -22.71 54.07
C VAL A 704 18.07 -24.13 53.95
N ARG A 705 17.24 -24.36 52.92
CA ARG A 705 16.75 -25.70 52.55
C ARG A 705 16.97 -25.94 51.07
N GLY A 706 17.82 -26.87 50.70
CA GLY A 706 18.24 -27.08 49.34
C GLY A 706 19.01 -25.88 48.79
N ASN A 707 18.57 -25.32 47.70
CA ASN A 707 19.13 -24.09 47.11
C ASN A 707 18.37 -22.80 47.51
N LYS A 708 17.62 -22.86 48.61
CA LYS A 708 16.70 -21.82 49.04
C LYS A 708 17.00 -21.37 50.47
N ALA A 709 16.93 -20.04 50.70
CA ALA A 709 17.19 -19.43 51.99
C ALA A 709 16.09 -18.44 52.39
N ARG A 710 15.74 -18.41 53.72
CA ARG A 710 14.82 -17.43 54.28
C ARG A 710 15.29 -16.95 55.63
N LYS A 711 14.87 -15.76 56.04
CA LYS A 711 15.10 -15.25 57.40
C LYS A 711 14.08 -15.85 58.35
N VAL A 712 14.57 -16.37 59.49
CA VAL A 712 13.73 -16.97 60.54
C VAL A 712 14.14 -16.45 61.92
N VAL A 713 13.18 -16.39 62.82
CA VAL A 713 13.42 -16.15 64.25
C VAL A 713 13.30 -17.48 64.97
N LYS A 714 14.28 -17.85 65.75
CA LYS A 714 14.32 -19.08 66.55
C LYS A 714 14.49 -18.76 68.02
#